data_01817b96f640ac143f66d947332e3dd6
#
_entry.id   01817b96f640ac143f66d947332e3dd6
#
_cell.length_a   1.000
_cell.length_b   1.000
_cell.length_c   1.000
_cell.angle_alpha   90.00
_cell.angle_beta   90.00
_cell.angle_gamma   90.00
#
_symmetry.space_group_name_H-M   'P 1'
#
loop_
_entity.id
_entity.type
_entity.pdbx_description
1 polymer ?
#
loop_
_entity_poly.entity_id
_entity_poly.type
_entity_poly.pdbx_seq_one_letter_code
_entity_poly.pdbx_strand_id
1 'polypeptide(L)'
;MKMNHYVKCVTAGIVCSLMYGNVCAQDTFDLSSQRSEKQDVQAVPGKKVDHKGLILNPQPHRIVTMAGKTCDLSQGINLKDKQDIFAGNLDFLSPNKKGVKLTIDFGQKVASKANVKAVSGAYALVVNEKGITITGFDERGAFYGIQTLKQLVESPVSSGSTLPFLEINDYPDLPNRGVVEGFYGTPWSHEIRLSLIDFYGKFKMNSYLYGPKDDPYHSCPNWRLPYPEKEAQHIKELVDACNRNYVDFVWAIHPGQDIKWNEEDYQNLINKFNWMYDLGVRHFAIFFDDISGEGTNPLKQTELLNRLTEEFVKVKGDVSPLTVCPTDYSKLWANPTEKGSLAIYGKTLNPEIKVFWTGDVVCSDLTPETLDFINSRIKRPAYYWWNYPVTDYIRNFLLQGPVYGLDTSLTANETCGIVSNPMEHGEASKLALYGVADYTWNIANYNAIDNWERGLAELVPEATDAYRTFAIHSSDTENGYRRDESWETQTFRLADWTDEAANALEEEFKKVESAPARLESSCKNAALINELRPWLTEFGKLGTRGKQAIELARIYRSGKDDALFWEKYIQNIMTPEDRRSYEAHKSGTLKLQPFYENAMDDMAHEYLKKLSGKVPTDYRGIGSFSSAHTVQTKLMLDNDSTTFYTSGIAQKANDWIGVDLRDVRDVTEISILQGRNSKDDVDYFDHAIVECSADGKTWKTLTGELDKQYIIHWQGAPEKARYVRLKRLDSKRTNYASVRSFDVNPLRPENMGFSLEADSLDKTIYAFDNNLATSYKSTKTLTFGVKENVKAYTCS
;
A
#
# COMPACT_ATOMS: atom_id res chain seq x y z
N MET A 1 -47.89 3.47 3.26
CA MET A 1 -47.50 2.41 4.18
C MET A 1 -46.51 1.44 3.46
N LYS A 2 -45.47 1.97 2.79
CA LYS A 2 -44.40 1.19 2.06
C LYS A 2 -43.03 1.86 2.16
N MET A 3 -42.81 2.73 3.12
CA MET A 3 -41.57 3.47 3.30
C MET A 3 -40.72 3.03 4.51
N ASN A 4 -41.23 2.07 5.32
CA ASN A 4 -40.54 1.65 6.56
C ASN A 4 -39.68 0.39 6.44
N HIS A 5 -39.58 -0.25 5.24
CA HIS A 5 -38.75 -1.43 5.07
C HIS A 5 -37.35 -1.07 4.53
N TYR A 6 -37.22 -0.01 3.74
CA TYR A 6 -35.92 0.43 3.20
C TYR A 6 -35.02 1.04 4.28
N VAL A 7 -35.59 1.77 5.24
CA VAL A 7 -34.78 2.39 6.32
C VAL A 7 -34.26 1.35 7.32
N LYS A 8 -35.00 0.24 7.52
CA LYS A 8 -34.51 -0.84 8.40
C LYS A 8 -33.40 -1.71 7.78
N CYS A 9 -33.39 -1.88 6.47
CA CYS A 9 -32.32 -2.61 5.79
C CYS A 9 -31.02 -1.78 5.69
N VAL A 10 -31.13 -0.46 5.53
CA VAL A 10 -29.96 0.42 5.49
C VAL A 10 -29.31 0.56 6.87
N THR A 11 -30.15 0.63 7.95
CA THR A 11 -29.63 0.68 9.33
C THR A 11 -29.04 -0.67 9.79
N ALA A 12 -29.60 -1.80 9.34
CA ALA A 12 -29.04 -3.11 9.64
C ALA A 12 -27.72 -3.35 8.84
N GLY A 13 -27.61 -2.88 7.61
CA GLY A 13 -26.40 -2.96 6.81
C GLY A 13 -25.26 -2.10 7.36
N ILE A 14 -25.58 -0.90 7.86
CA ILE A 14 -24.57 0.00 8.47
C ILE A 14 -24.14 -0.52 9.85
N VAL A 15 -25.03 -1.11 10.64
CA VAL A 15 -24.67 -1.70 11.95
C VAL A 15 -23.92 -3.02 11.77
N CYS A 16 -24.23 -3.83 10.75
CA CYS A 16 -23.44 -5.02 10.44
C CYS A 16 -22.07 -4.66 9.84
N SER A 17 -21.96 -3.65 8.99
CA SER A 17 -20.67 -3.22 8.46
C SER A 17 -19.79 -2.55 9.53
N LEU A 18 -20.36 -1.85 10.51
CA LEU A 18 -19.62 -1.29 11.64
C LEU A 18 -19.22 -2.37 12.67
N MET A 19 -19.97 -3.44 12.84
CA MET A 19 -19.56 -4.55 13.71
C MET A 19 -18.57 -5.52 13.04
N TYR A 20 -18.72 -5.81 11.75
CA TYR A 20 -17.77 -6.62 11.00
C TYR A 20 -16.52 -5.82 10.60
N GLY A 21 -16.65 -4.55 10.28
CA GLY A 21 -15.52 -3.69 9.98
C GLY A 21 -14.56 -3.47 11.16
N ASN A 22 -15.08 -3.47 12.41
CA ASN A 22 -14.23 -3.32 13.60
C ASN A 22 -13.47 -4.61 13.98
N VAL A 23 -14.02 -5.79 13.71
CA VAL A 23 -13.34 -7.06 14.01
C VAL A 23 -12.29 -7.40 12.93
N CYS A 24 -12.64 -7.27 11.66
CA CYS A 24 -11.68 -7.51 10.57
C CYS A 24 -10.62 -6.40 10.45
N ALA A 25 -10.98 -5.13 10.69
CA ALA A 25 -10.00 -4.03 10.67
C ALA A 25 -9.02 -4.07 11.84
N GLN A 26 -9.44 -4.56 13.02
CA GLN A 26 -8.54 -4.74 14.16
C GLN A 26 -7.55 -5.88 13.93
N ASP A 27 -8.01 -7.03 13.42
CA ASP A 27 -7.14 -8.17 13.16
C ASP A 27 -6.18 -7.90 11.98
N THR A 28 -6.64 -7.25 10.91
CA THR A 28 -5.75 -6.86 9.79
C THR A 28 -4.77 -5.77 10.17
N PHE A 29 -5.13 -4.81 11.03
CA PHE A 29 -4.24 -3.75 11.47
C PHE A 29 -3.11 -4.28 12.36
N ASP A 30 -3.41 -5.22 13.26
CA ASP A 30 -2.40 -5.89 14.09
C ASP A 30 -1.44 -6.77 13.27
N LEU A 31 -1.93 -7.30 12.14
CA LEU A 31 -1.19 -8.23 11.29
C LEU A 31 -0.21 -7.54 10.33
N SER A 32 -0.55 -6.35 9.84
CA SER A 32 0.29 -5.60 8.91
C SER A 32 1.54 -5.03 9.56
N SER A 33 1.59 -4.95 10.87
CA SER A 33 2.62 -4.25 11.64
C SER A 33 3.69 -5.15 12.24
N GLN A 34 3.54 -6.47 12.20
CA GLN A 34 4.60 -7.39 12.61
C GLN A 34 5.66 -7.51 11.51
N ARG A 35 6.37 -6.41 11.26
CA ARG A 35 7.54 -6.45 10.38
C ARG A 35 8.61 -7.39 10.95
N SER A 36 9.13 -8.25 10.10
CA SER A 36 10.43 -8.87 10.36
C SER A 36 11.52 -7.78 10.38
N GLU A 37 12.60 -8.00 11.12
CA GLU A 37 13.73 -7.03 11.18
C GLU A 37 14.34 -6.70 9.81
N LYS A 38 14.10 -7.55 8.79
CA LYS A 38 14.53 -7.37 7.40
C LYS A 38 13.63 -6.44 6.57
N GLN A 39 12.48 -6.03 7.09
CA GLN A 39 11.48 -5.24 6.35
C GLN A 39 11.70 -3.72 6.44
N ASP A 40 12.68 -3.25 7.18
CA ASP A 40 13.10 -1.84 7.20
C ASP A 40 14.04 -1.49 6.03
N VAL A 41 13.82 -2.08 4.86
CA VAL A 41 14.55 -1.72 3.65
C VAL A 41 14.01 -0.39 3.15
N GLN A 42 14.74 0.68 3.45
CA GLN A 42 14.48 1.97 2.81
C GLN A 42 14.75 1.86 1.31
N ALA A 43 13.90 2.49 0.49
CA ALA A 43 14.22 2.66 -0.91
C ALA A 43 15.53 3.43 -1.04
N VAL A 44 16.56 2.74 -1.49
CA VAL A 44 17.85 3.37 -1.79
C VAL A 44 17.93 3.45 -3.31
N PRO A 45 18.31 4.60 -3.89
CA PRO A 45 18.55 4.69 -5.32
C PRO A 45 19.50 3.58 -5.74
N GLY A 46 18.98 2.63 -6.51
CA GLY A 46 19.74 1.48 -6.98
C GLY A 46 20.84 1.89 -7.96
N LYS A 47 21.76 0.99 -8.23
CA LYS A 47 22.74 1.18 -9.29
C LYS A 47 21.99 1.36 -10.61
N LYS A 48 22.27 2.43 -11.35
CA LYS A 48 21.66 2.68 -12.65
C LYS A 48 21.90 1.50 -13.59
N VAL A 49 20.82 0.97 -14.17
CA VAL A 49 20.86 -0.14 -15.11
C VAL A 49 21.17 0.39 -16.51
N ASP A 50 22.10 -0.23 -17.22
CA ASP A 50 22.38 0.08 -18.63
C ASP A 50 21.43 -0.73 -19.53
N HIS A 51 20.39 -0.07 -20.00
CA HIS A 51 19.40 -0.66 -20.92
C HIS A 51 19.84 -0.61 -22.40
N LYS A 52 21.09 -0.19 -22.69
CA LYS A 52 21.64 -0.05 -24.08
C LYS A 52 20.72 0.76 -25.00
N GLY A 53 20.02 1.74 -24.44
CA GLY A 53 19.06 2.57 -25.16
C GLY A 53 17.71 1.91 -25.46
N LEU A 54 17.46 0.69 -24.99
CA LEU A 54 16.21 -0.04 -25.21
C LEU A 54 15.46 -0.18 -23.89
N ILE A 55 14.27 0.38 -23.82
CA ILE A 55 13.39 0.27 -22.65
C ILE A 55 12.39 -0.85 -22.90
N LEU A 56 12.54 -1.96 -22.18
CA LEU A 56 11.68 -3.13 -22.27
C LEU A 56 11.21 -3.55 -20.88
N ASN A 57 9.94 -3.88 -20.77
CA ASN A 57 9.35 -4.45 -19.56
C ASN A 57 8.46 -5.65 -19.92
N PRO A 58 8.64 -6.80 -19.33
CA PRO A 58 9.76 -7.19 -18.46
C PRO A 58 11.13 -7.08 -19.14
N GLN A 59 12.16 -6.84 -18.32
CA GLN A 59 13.53 -6.77 -18.81
C GLN A 59 13.99 -8.16 -19.31
N PRO A 60 14.47 -8.29 -20.56
CA PRO A 60 14.92 -9.58 -21.07
C PRO A 60 16.16 -10.12 -20.35
N HIS A 61 16.23 -11.45 -20.20
CA HIS A 61 17.41 -12.13 -19.65
C HIS A 61 18.66 -11.90 -20.51
N ARG A 62 18.49 -11.91 -21.82
CA ARG A 62 19.61 -11.70 -22.75
C ARG A 62 19.16 -10.84 -23.92
N ILE A 63 19.89 -9.76 -24.14
CA ILE A 63 19.77 -8.92 -25.32
C ILE A 63 21.17 -8.65 -25.90
N VAL A 64 21.32 -8.85 -27.19
CA VAL A 64 22.54 -8.53 -27.93
C VAL A 64 22.18 -7.58 -29.06
N THR A 65 22.77 -6.41 -29.09
CA THR A 65 22.59 -5.40 -30.14
C THR A 65 23.80 -5.34 -31.06
N MET A 66 23.57 -5.07 -32.35
CA MET A 66 24.64 -4.91 -33.35
C MET A 66 24.74 -3.43 -33.72
N ALA A 67 25.79 -2.76 -33.22
CA ALA A 67 25.98 -1.33 -33.42
C ALA A 67 25.99 -0.93 -34.90
N GLY A 68 25.28 0.17 -35.21
CA GLY A 68 25.25 0.77 -36.55
C GLY A 68 24.45 0.01 -37.61
N LYS A 69 23.79 -1.09 -37.27
CA LYS A 69 22.93 -1.83 -38.19
C LYS A 69 21.46 -1.70 -37.76
N THR A 70 20.60 -1.39 -38.71
CA THR A 70 19.15 -1.18 -38.44
C THR A 70 18.27 -1.86 -39.48
N CYS A 71 17.07 -2.18 -39.11
CA CYS A 71 15.97 -2.66 -39.94
C CYS A 71 14.96 -1.52 -40.14
N ASP A 72 14.71 -1.12 -41.38
CA ASP A 72 13.78 -0.03 -41.70
C ASP A 72 12.37 -0.60 -41.92
N LEU A 73 11.44 -0.19 -41.11
CA LEU A 73 10.02 -0.57 -41.12
C LEU A 73 9.13 0.43 -41.85
N SER A 74 9.68 1.50 -42.44
CA SER A 74 8.92 2.57 -43.12
C SER A 74 8.02 2.04 -44.25
N GLN A 75 8.38 0.92 -44.88
CA GLN A 75 7.60 0.25 -45.91
C GLN A 75 6.62 -0.80 -45.35
N GLY A 76 6.46 -0.88 -44.03
CA GLY A 76 5.60 -1.87 -43.36
C GLY A 76 6.21 -3.28 -43.36
N ILE A 77 5.38 -4.28 -43.08
CA ILE A 77 5.80 -5.67 -42.91
C ILE A 77 5.11 -6.63 -43.91
N ASN A 78 5.86 -7.67 -44.31
CA ASN A 78 5.34 -8.83 -45.02
C ASN A 78 5.27 -10.01 -44.04
N LEU A 79 4.09 -10.22 -43.49
CA LEU A 79 3.86 -11.24 -42.44
C LEU A 79 3.94 -12.66 -43.06
N LYS A 80 4.64 -13.53 -42.37
CA LYS A 80 4.72 -14.97 -42.56
C LYS A 80 4.43 -15.67 -41.23
N ASP A 81 3.19 -15.58 -40.80
CA ASP A 81 2.68 -16.33 -39.67
C ASP A 81 2.38 -17.76 -40.09
N LYS A 82 3.14 -18.71 -39.62
CA LYS A 82 3.02 -20.09 -40.05
C LYS A 82 1.80 -20.82 -39.53
N GLN A 83 1.23 -20.31 -38.44
CA GLN A 83 0.03 -20.88 -37.80
C GLN A 83 -1.23 -20.07 -38.14
N ASP A 84 -1.07 -18.87 -38.74
CA ASP A 84 -2.13 -17.97 -39.17
C ASP A 84 -3.05 -17.49 -38.03
N ILE A 85 -2.46 -17.20 -36.85
CA ILE A 85 -3.20 -16.83 -35.63
C ILE A 85 -2.84 -15.45 -35.06
N PHE A 86 -1.71 -14.87 -35.47
CA PHE A 86 -1.20 -13.63 -34.83
C PHE A 86 -1.48 -12.35 -35.62
N ALA A 87 -2.16 -12.43 -36.78
CA ALA A 87 -2.42 -11.22 -37.58
C ALA A 87 -3.12 -10.10 -36.78
N GLY A 88 -4.05 -10.47 -35.90
CA GLY A 88 -4.77 -9.53 -35.03
C GLY A 88 -3.93 -8.89 -33.90
N ASN A 89 -2.74 -9.42 -33.64
CA ASN A 89 -1.84 -8.89 -32.58
C ASN A 89 -0.77 -7.94 -33.13
N LEU A 90 -0.81 -7.62 -34.44
CA LEU A 90 0.18 -6.81 -35.16
C LEU A 90 -0.38 -5.48 -35.68
N ASP A 91 -1.41 -4.96 -35.05
CA ASP A 91 -2.09 -3.71 -35.38
C ASP A 91 -1.18 -2.48 -35.36
N PHE A 92 -0.08 -2.56 -34.61
CA PHE A 92 0.98 -1.53 -34.53
C PHE A 92 1.92 -1.52 -35.74
N LEU A 93 1.78 -2.44 -36.70
CA LEU A 93 2.59 -2.56 -37.91
C LEU A 93 1.72 -2.53 -39.18
N SER A 94 2.09 -1.72 -40.15
CA SER A 94 1.37 -1.63 -41.43
C SER A 94 1.67 -2.85 -42.31
N PRO A 95 0.64 -3.63 -42.78
CA PRO A 95 0.87 -4.76 -43.65
C PRO A 95 1.24 -4.30 -45.06
N ASN A 96 2.32 -4.91 -45.64
CA ASN A 96 2.78 -4.62 -47.01
C ASN A 96 3.57 -5.81 -47.58
N LYS A 97 3.14 -6.33 -48.72
CA LYS A 97 3.82 -7.45 -49.40
C LYS A 97 5.28 -7.17 -49.75
N LYS A 98 5.67 -5.91 -49.93
CA LYS A 98 7.03 -5.46 -50.24
C LYS A 98 7.80 -5.02 -48.97
N GLY A 99 7.16 -4.99 -47.82
CA GLY A 99 7.75 -4.60 -46.54
C GLY A 99 8.72 -5.63 -46.01
N VAL A 100 9.26 -5.31 -44.83
CA VAL A 100 10.19 -6.19 -44.11
C VAL A 100 9.52 -7.53 -43.81
N LYS A 101 10.21 -8.62 -44.08
CA LYS A 101 9.71 -9.95 -43.78
C LYS A 101 9.63 -10.15 -42.27
N LEU A 102 8.42 -10.37 -41.71
CA LEU A 102 8.21 -10.80 -40.34
C LEU A 102 7.75 -12.26 -40.33
N THR A 103 8.56 -13.14 -39.75
CA THR A 103 8.26 -14.56 -39.61
C THR A 103 7.94 -14.88 -38.16
N ILE A 104 6.78 -15.51 -37.94
CA ILE A 104 6.35 -16.00 -36.62
C ILE A 104 6.13 -17.50 -36.71
N ASP A 105 6.71 -18.23 -35.75
CA ASP A 105 6.56 -19.68 -35.64
C ASP A 105 6.69 -20.12 -34.18
N PHE A 106 6.14 -21.23 -33.80
CA PHE A 106 6.28 -21.80 -32.48
C PHE A 106 6.20 -23.31 -32.46
N GLY A 107 6.56 -23.90 -31.35
CA GLY A 107 6.56 -25.34 -31.09
C GLY A 107 7.95 -25.88 -30.78
N GLN A 108 8.01 -26.99 -30.09
CA GLN A 108 9.25 -27.55 -29.53
C GLN A 108 10.37 -27.74 -30.55
N LYS A 109 10.04 -28.20 -31.78
CA LYS A 109 11.06 -28.47 -32.84
C LYS A 109 11.71 -27.19 -33.35
N VAL A 110 10.92 -26.13 -33.57
CA VAL A 110 11.47 -24.84 -34.04
C VAL A 110 12.17 -24.09 -32.94
N ALA A 111 11.61 -24.11 -31.72
CA ALA A 111 12.22 -23.55 -30.52
C ALA A 111 13.60 -24.14 -30.20
N SER A 112 13.74 -25.45 -30.26
CA SER A 112 15.03 -26.13 -30.10
C SER A 112 16.09 -25.68 -31.12
N LYS A 113 15.71 -25.47 -32.40
CA LYS A 113 16.61 -24.96 -33.44
C LYS A 113 17.03 -23.52 -33.23
N ALA A 114 16.19 -22.73 -32.57
CA ALA A 114 16.43 -21.32 -32.22
C ALA A 114 17.03 -21.15 -30.81
N ASN A 115 17.42 -22.22 -30.13
CA ASN A 115 17.93 -22.24 -28.75
C ASN A 115 16.98 -21.57 -27.72
N VAL A 116 15.69 -21.64 -27.97
CA VAL A 116 14.68 -21.17 -27.03
C VAL A 116 14.58 -22.16 -25.88
N LYS A 117 14.55 -21.63 -24.64
CA LYS A 117 14.42 -22.45 -23.42
C LYS A 117 13.10 -23.24 -23.43
N ALA A 118 13.15 -24.50 -23.02
CA ALA A 118 11.99 -25.39 -23.03
C ALA A 118 11.04 -25.12 -21.82
N VAL A 119 10.50 -23.90 -21.74
CA VAL A 119 9.49 -23.48 -20.78
C VAL A 119 8.40 -22.68 -21.46
N SER A 120 7.16 -22.79 -20.97
CA SER A 120 6.03 -22.05 -21.53
C SER A 120 6.27 -20.54 -21.47
N GLY A 121 5.98 -19.85 -22.56
CA GLY A 121 6.19 -18.42 -22.69
C GLY A 121 7.61 -18.01 -23.13
N ALA A 122 8.55 -18.95 -23.27
CA ALA A 122 9.90 -18.64 -23.78
C ALA A 122 9.90 -18.35 -25.28
N TYR A 123 10.75 -17.41 -25.71
CA TYR A 123 10.85 -17.01 -27.11
C TYR A 123 12.26 -16.52 -27.48
N ALA A 124 12.51 -16.51 -28.78
CA ALA A 124 13.60 -15.77 -29.41
C ALA A 124 13.03 -14.73 -30.38
N LEU A 125 13.56 -13.49 -30.31
CA LEU A 125 13.29 -12.42 -31.28
C LEU A 125 14.60 -12.00 -31.92
N VAL A 126 14.68 -12.09 -33.25
CA VAL A 126 15.86 -11.75 -34.03
C VAL A 126 15.49 -10.71 -35.08
N VAL A 127 16.23 -9.59 -35.09
CA VAL A 127 16.14 -8.51 -36.09
C VAL A 127 17.49 -8.43 -36.82
N ASN A 128 17.49 -8.71 -38.11
CA ASN A 128 18.71 -8.70 -38.93
C ASN A 128 18.40 -8.32 -40.40
N GLU A 129 19.39 -8.47 -41.30
CA GLU A 129 19.24 -8.15 -42.72
C GLU A 129 18.19 -8.99 -43.45
N LYS A 130 17.78 -10.15 -42.91
CA LYS A 130 16.77 -11.03 -43.50
C LYS A 130 15.36 -10.67 -43.04
N GLY A 131 15.25 -9.69 -42.12
CA GLY A 131 14.00 -9.25 -41.50
C GLY A 131 13.88 -9.58 -40.01
N ILE A 132 12.67 -9.79 -39.59
CA ILE A 132 12.32 -10.05 -38.17
C ILE A 132 11.84 -11.50 -38.04
N THR A 133 12.34 -12.20 -37.04
CA THR A 133 11.90 -13.58 -36.76
C THR A 133 11.56 -13.70 -35.29
N ILE A 134 10.36 -14.18 -34.99
CA ILE A 134 9.88 -14.54 -33.63
C ILE A 134 9.70 -16.06 -33.61
N THR A 135 10.31 -16.72 -32.65
CA THR A 135 10.19 -18.15 -32.41
C THR A 135 9.79 -18.40 -30.96
N GLY A 136 8.56 -18.88 -30.72
CA GLY A 136 8.07 -19.27 -29.41
C GLY A 136 8.35 -20.75 -29.11
N PHE A 137 8.58 -21.08 -27.81
CA PHE A 137 8.53 -22.47 -27.36
C PHE A 137 7.10 -23.05 -27.56
N ASP A 138 6.12 -22.22 -27.28
CA ASP A 138 4.69 -22.43 -27.47
C ASP A 138 4.04 -21.16 -28.05
N GLU A 139 2.73 -21.20 -28.22
CA GLU A 139 1.93 -20.07 -28.71
C GLU A 139 2.07 -18.84 -27.83
N ARG A 140 2.03 -19.02 -26.51
CA ARG A 140 2.23 -17.95 -25.52
C ARG A 140 3.61 -17.29 -25.68
N GLY A 141 4.66 -18.07 -25.91
CA GLY A 141 6.01 -17.54 -26.16
C GLY A 141 6.07 -16.70 -27.44
N ALA A 142 5.40 -17.13 -28.52
CA ALA A 142 5.31 -16.33 -29.74
C ALA A 142 4.57 -15.01 -29.49
N PHE A 143 3.47 -15.03 -28.77
CA PHE A 143 2.74 -13.82 -28.36
C PHE A 143 3.63 -12.87 -27.55
N TYR A 144 4.39 -13.37 -26.58
CA TYR A 144 5.32 -12.54 -25.80
C TYR A 144 6.45 -11.95 -26.63
N GLY A 145 6.92 -12.69 -27.64
CA GLY A 145 7.84 -12.14 -28.62
C GLY A 145 7.25 -10.97 -29.41
N ILE A 146 5.97 -11.04 -29.76
CA ILE A 146 5.22 -9.95 -30.40
C ILE A 146 5.11 -8.75 -29.46
N GLN A 147 4.77 -8.96 -28.19
CA GLN A 147 4.71 -7.85 -27.20
C GLN A 147 6.09 -7.16 -27.05
N THR A 148 7.18 -7.90 -27.07
CA THR A 148 8.52 -7.33 -27.08
C THR A 148 8.79 -6.53 -28.34
N LEU A 149 8.41 -7.05 -29.51
CA LEU A 149 8.53 -6.33 -30.79
C LEU A 149 7.72 -5.02 -30.75
N LYS A 150 6.50 -5.06 -30.20
CA LYS A 150 5.66 -3.85 -30.04
C LYS A 150 6.35 -2.79 -29.20
N GLN A 151 6.88 -3.16 -28.03
CA GLN A 151 7.62 -2.22 -27.17
C GLN A 151 8.87 -1.65 -27.89
N LEU A 152 9.58 -2.45 -28.66
CA LEU A 152 10.72 -1.96 -29.46
C LEU A 152 10.30 -0.94 -30.51
N VAL A 153 9.18 -1.16 -31.22
CA VAL A 153 8.65 -0.24 -32.23
C VAL A 153 8.13 1.06 -31.63
N GLU A 154 7.46 0.97 -30.48
CA GLU A 154 6.89 2.11 -29.75
C GLU A 154 7.98 2.91 -28.98
N SER A 155 9.19 2.37 -28.83
CA SER A 155 10.29 3.01 -28.10
C SER A 155 10.73 4.30 -28.78
N PRO A 156 11.01 5.37 -28.03
CA PRO A 156 11.60 6.60 -28.56
C PRO A 156 12.93 6.41 -29.30
N VAL A 157 13.65 5.34 -28.98
CA VAL A 157 14.95 5.01 -29.62
C VAL A 157 14.77 4.49 -31.04
N SER A 158 13.60 3.92 -31.38
CA SER A 158 13.34 3.35 -32.70
C SER A 158 13.06 4.38 -33.79
N SER A 159 13.06 5.69 -33.48
CA SER A 159 12.68 6.78 -34.40
C SER A 159 11.39 6.52 -35.20
N GLY A 160 10.52 5.64 -34.69
CA GLY A 160 9.21 5.28 -35.26
C GLY A 160 9.23 4.32 -36.45
N SER A 161 10.35 4.18 -37.16
CA SER A 161 10.42 3.34 -38.36
C SER A 161 11.67 2.45 -38.46
N THR A 162 12.64 2.58 -37.56
CA THR A 162 13.88 1.79 -37.62
C THR A 162 14.15 1.05 -36.32
N LEU A 163 14.41 -0.23 -36.40
CA LEU A 163 14.82 -1.06 -35.29
C LEU A 163 16.33 -1.39 -35.39
N PRO A 164 17.08 -1.36 -34.29
CA PRO A 164 18.46 -1.87 -34.29
C PRO A 164 18.44 -3.38 -34.61
N PHE A 165 19.51 -3.86 -35.29
CA PHE A 165 19.72 -5.30 -35.34
C PHE A 165 20.02 -5.82 -33.95
N LEU A 166 19.26 -6.84 -33.55
CA LEU A 166 19.34 -7.42 -32.21
C LEU A 166 18.94 -8.89 -32.18
N GLU A 167 19.34 -9.53 -31.11
CA GLU A 167 18.89 -10.87 -30.74
C GLU A 167 18.47 -10.84 -29.26
N ILE A 168 17.22 -11.24 -29.00
CA ILE A 168 16.66 -11.47 -27.67
C ILE A 168 16.36 -12.96 -27.55
N ASN A 169 16.82 -13.58 -26.47
CA ASN A 169 16.44 -14.92 -26.07
C ASN A 169 15.96 -14.85 -24.63
N ASP A 170 14.69 -15.12 -24.40
CA ASP A 170 13.98 -14.73 -23.19
C ASP A 170 12.95 -15.75 -22.74
N TYR A 171 12.64 -15.74 -21.44
CA TYR A 171 11.74 -16.69 -20.80
C TYR A 171 11.29 -16.18 -19.41
N PRO A 172 10.16 -16.64 -18.87
CA PRO A 172 9.79 -16.29 -17.50
C PRO A 172 10.56 -17.13 -16.47
N ASP A 173 10.99 -16.50 -15.35
CA ASP A 173 11.55 -17.24 -14.22
C ASP A 173 10.47 -17.97 -13.42
N LEU A 174 9.29 -17.36 -13.23
CA LEU A 174 8.17 -18.00 -12.55
C LEU A 174 7.07 -18.42 -13.52
N PRO A 175 6.50 -19.64 -13.36
CA PRO A 175 5.44 -20.12 -14.25
C PRO A 175 4.11 -19.39 -14.10
N ASN A 176 3.75 -18.93 -12.90
CA ASN A 176 2.52 -18.18 -12.66
C ASN A 176 2.86 -16.75 -12.19
N ARG A 177 2.34 -15.76 -12.93
CA ARG A 177 2.66 -14.34 -12.73
C ARG A 177 1.40 -13.54 -12.93
N GLY A 178 0.87 -12.93 -11.87
CA GLY A 178 -0.45 -12.33 -12.06
C GLY A 178 -0.94 -11.47 -10.93
N VAL A 179 -2.25 -11.37 -10.91
CA VAL A 179 -3.02 -10.51 -10.03
C VAL A 179 -4.19 -11.29 -9.46
N VAL A 180 -4.50 -11.04 -8.19
CA VAL A 180 -5.73 -11.50 -7.56
C VAL A 180 -6.58 -10.27 -7.19
N GLU A 181 -7.78 -10.16 -7.75
CA GLU A 181 -8.80 -9.21 -7.30
C GLU A 181 -9.43 -9.78 -6.02
N GLY A 182 -8.72 -9.61 -4.89
CA GLY A 182 -9.06 -10.22 -3.62
C GLY A 182 -9.16 -9.22 -2.47
N PHE A 183 -9.07 -7.92 -2.75
CA PHE A 183 -9.17 -6.84 -1.78
C PHE A 183 -10.61 -6.60 -1.31
N TYR A 184 -10.74 -6.02 -0.13
CA TYR A 184 -12.00 -5.50 0.37
C TYR A 184 -12.21 -4.06 -0.13
N GLY A 185 -13.47 -3.70 -0.44
CA GLY A 185 -13.81 -2.38 -0.93
C GLY A 185 -14.67 -2.38 -2.17
N THR A 186 -14.56 -1.34 -2.98
CA THR A 186 -15.31 -1.25 -4.22
C THR A 186 -14.64 -2.12 -5.29
N PRO A 187 -15.30 -3.19 -5.79
CA PRO A 187 -14.78 -3.97 -6.89
C PRO A 187 -14.52 -3.12 -8.13
N TRP A 188 -13.54 -3.49 -8.92
CA TRP A 188 -13.26 -2.80 -10.17
C TRP A 188 -14.47 -2.81 -11.11
N SER A 189 -14.64 -1.73 -11.88
CA SER A 189 -15.61 -1.72 -12.97
C SER A 189 -15.19 -2.71 -14.08
N HIS A 190 -16.15 -3.08 -14.91
CA HIS A 190 -15.88 -3.96 -16.05
C HIS A 190 -14.80 -3.39 -16.98
N GLU A 191 -14.86 -2.08 -17.24
CA GLU A 191 -13.90 -1.36 -18.10
C GLU A 191 -12.48 -1.38 -17.49
N ILE A 192 -12.36 -1.18 -16.19
CA ILE A 192 -11.06 -1.26 -15.49
C ILE A 192 -10.49 -2.67 -15.57
N ARG A 193 -11.30 -3.71 -15.39
CA ARG A 193 -10.87 -5.10 -15.56
C ARG A 193 -10.35 -5.37 -16.96
N LEU A 194 -11.06 -4.93 -17.99
CA LEU A 194 -10.61 -5.06 -19.40
C LEU A 194 -9.29 -4.33 -19.63
N SER A 195 -9.14 -3.09 -19.12
CA SER A 195 -7.91 -2.30 -19.20
C SER A 195 -6.73 -2.98 -18.50
N LEU A 196 -6.98 -3.63 -17.36
CA LEU A 196 -5.96 -4.40 -16.64
C LEU A 196 -5.58 -5.68 -17.38
N ILE A 197 -6.53 -6.39 -18.00
CA ILE A 197 -6.25 -7.61 -18.79
C ILE A 197 -5.35 -7.28 -19.98
N ASP A 198 -5.59 -6.17 -20.68
CA ASP A 198 -4.72 -5.71 -21.77
C ASP A 198 -3.32 -5.35 -21.23
N PHE A 199 -3.24 -4.72 -20.06
CA PHE A 199 -1.97 -4.45 -19.38
C PHE A 199 -1.23 -5.76 -19.03
N TYR A 200 -1.92 -6.78 -18.52
CA TYR A 200 -1.31 -8.07 -18.19
C TYR A 200 -0.70 -8.71 -19.43
N GLY A 201 -1.42 -8.77 -20.53
CA GLY A 201 -0.91 -9.30 -21.79
C GLY A 201 0.32 -8.55 -22.30
N LYS A 202 0.26 -7.22 -22.32
CA LYS A 202 1.36 -6.34 -22.75
C LYS A 202 2.65 -6.61 -21.95
N PHE A 203 2.54 -6.80 -20.63
CA PHE A 203 3.68 -7.00 -19.72
C PHE A 203 3.89 -8.46 -19.32
N LYS A 204 3.36 -9.42 -20.10
CA LYS A 204 3.64 -10.87 -20.01
C LYS A 204 3.24 -11.49 -18.66
N MET A 205 2.30 -10.90 -17.94
CA MET A 205 1.62 -11.56 -16.83
C MET A 205 0.62 -12.55 -17.41
N ASN A 206 0.42 -13.69 -16.74
CA ASN A 206 -0.38 -14.78 -17.29
C ASN A 206 -1.50 -15.29 -16.40
N SER A 207 -1.81 -14.61 -15.31
CA SER A 207 -2.87 -15.06 -14.39
C SER A 207 -3.67 -13.87 -13.86
N TYR A 208 -5.00 -13.94 -14.01
CA TYR A 208 -5.93 -13.02 -13.37
C TYR A 208 -6.93 -13.82 -12.54
N LEU A 209 -6.83 -13.72 -11.22
CA LEU A 209 -7.73 -14.39 -10.30
C LEU A 209 -8.89 -13.46 -9.96
N TYR A 210 -10.07 -13.85 -10.37
CA TYR A 210 -11.31 -13.16 -10.09
C TYR A 210 -11.93 -13.67 -8.80
N GLY A 211 -11.81 -12.91 -7.73
CA GLY A 211 -12.33 -13.22 -6.40
C GLY A 211 -12.72 -11.98 -5.59
N PRO A 212 -13.51 -11.01 -6.19
CA PRO A 212 -13.90 -9.79 -5.49
C PRO A 212 -14.70 -10.11 -4.22
N LYS A 213 -14.26 -9.63 -3.07
CA LYS A 213 -14.89 -9.94 -1.78
C LYS A 213 -16.36 -9.50 -1.68
N ASP A 214 -16.75 -8.47 -2.42
CA ASP A 214 -18.12 -7.92 -2.43
C ASP A 214 -19.00 -8.54 -3.54
N ASP A 215 -18.51 -9.56 -4.27
CA ASP A 215 -19.33 -10.34 -5.20
C ASP A 215 -20.11 -11.43 -4.44
N PRO A 216 -21.45 -11.29 -4.29
CA PRO A 216 -22.25 -12.24 -3.53
C PRO A 216 -22.41 -13.61 -4.24
N TYR A 217 -22.05 -13.72 -5.52
CA TYR A 217 -22.13 -14.98 -6.29
C TYR A 217 -20.79 -15.73 -6.31
N HIS A 218 -19.70 -15.05 -5.93
CA HIS A 218 -18.41 -15.65 -5.63
C HIS A 218 -18.38 -16.18 -4.19
N SER A 219 -19.09 -15.52 -3.27
CA SER A 219 -19.07 -15.80 -1.83
C SER A 219 -20.49 -15.96 -1.25
N CYS A 220 -20.59 -16.03 0.08
CA CYS A 220 -21.86 -15.98 0.82
C CYS A 220 -22.57 -14.64 0.53
N PRO A 221 -23.91 -14.63 0.34
CA PRO A 221 -24.82 -15.78 0.55
C PRO A 221 -25.14 -16.58 -0.72
N ASN A 222 -24.75 -16.12 -1.92
CA ASN A 222 -25.29 -16.61 -3.19
C ASN A 222 -24.31 -17.49 -3.99
N TRP A 223 -23.21 -17.97 -3.38
CA TRP A 223 -22.24 -18.81 -4.11
C TRP A 223 -22.88 -20.09 -4.70
N ARG A 224 -24.00 -20.55 -4.14
CA ARG A 224 -24.77 -21.70 -4.62
C ARG A 224 -25.60 -21.42 -5.88
N LEU A 225 -25.82 -20.13 -6.20
CA LEU A 225 -26.69 -19.70 -7.30
C LEU A 225 -25.88 -19.40 -8.57
N PRO A 226 -26.47 -19.54 -9.76
CA PRO A 226 -25.86 -19.03 -10.98
C PRO A 226 -25.74 -17.50 -10.92
N TYR A 227 -24.79 -16.94 -11.66
CA TYR A 227 -24.78 -15.50 -11.90
C TYR A 227 -26.02 -15.06 -12.68
N PRO A 228 -26.57 -13.87 -12.41
CA PRO A 228 -27.55 -13.25 -13.29
C PRO A 228 -26.98 -13.08 -14.70
N GLU A 229 -27.86 -13.00 -15.71
CA GLU A 229 -27.46 -13.00 -17.11
C GLU A 229 -26.42 -11.92 -17.47
N LYS A 230 -26.62 -10.70 -16.98
CA LYS A 230 -25.70 -9.59 -17.25
C LYS A 230 -24.30 -9.83 -16.67
N GLU A 231 -24.23 -10.27 -15.43
CA GLU A 231 -22.97 -10.58 -14.74
C GLU A 231 -22.27 -11.79 -15.37
N ALA A 232 -23.03 -12.81 -15.78
CA ALA A 232 -22.50 -13.94 -16.53
C ALA A 232 -21.92 -13.52 -17.89
N GLN A 233 -22.58 -12.60 -18.60
CA GLN A 233 -22.08 -12.02 -19.84
C GLN A 233 -20.77 -11.23 -19.60
N HIS A 234 -20.70 -10.41 -18.56
CA HIS A 234 -19.47 -9.71 -18.20
C HIS A 234 -18.32 -10.66 -17.90
N ILE A 235 -18.56 -11.74 -17.15
CA ILE A 235 -17.55 -12.78 -16.90
C ILE A 235 -17.08 -13.40 -18.21
N LYS A 236 -18.01 -13.74 -19.13
CA LYS A 236 -17.64 -14.28 -20.42
C LYS A 236 -16.75 -13.32 -21.23
N GLU A 237 -17.04 -12.03 -21.21
CA GLU A 237 -16.24 -11.00 -21.88
C GLU A 237 -14.83 -10.90 -21.28
N LEU A 238 -14.70 -11.04 -19.95
CA LEU A 238 -13.39 -11.09 -19.28
C LEU A 238 -12.61 -12.34 -19.66
N VAL A 239 -13.27 -13.52 -19.74
CA VAL A 239 -12.65 -14.76 -20.22
C VAL A 239 -12.15 -14.59 -21.65
N ASP A 240 -12.97 -14.02 -22.53
CA ASP A 240 -12.61 -13.80 -23.93
C ASP A 240 -11.45 -12.78 -24.06
N ALA A 241 -11.43 -11.72 -23.23
CA ALA A 241 -10.33 -10.77 -23.17
C ALA A 241 -9.03 -11.41 -22.67
N CYS A 242 -9.12 -12.23 -21.63
CA CYS A 242 -7.98 -12.99 -21.12
C CYS A 242 -7.39 -13.93 -22.16
N ASN A 243 -8.24 -14.66 -22.88
CA ASN A 243 -7.80 -15.55 -23.96
C ASN A 243 -7.05 -14.80 -25.06
N ARG A 244 -7.55 -13.63 -25.50
CA ARG A 244 -6.86 -12.78 -26.50
C ARG A 244 -5.51 -12.27 -26.03
N ASN A 245 -5.32 -12.11 -24.74
CA ASN A 245 -4.11 -11.59 -24.10
C ASN A 245 -3.19 -12.70 -23.54
N TYR A 246 -3.52 -13.97 -23.77
CA TYR A 246 -2.78 -15.13 -23.24
C TYR A 246 -2.65 -15.11 -21.70
N VAL A 247 -3.70 -14.61 -21.04
CA VAL A 247 -3.88 -14.59 -19.59
C VAL A 247 -4.86 -15.67 -19.17
N ASP A 248 -4.53 -16.44 -18.17
CA ASP A 248 -5.42 -17.45 -17.59
C ASP A 248 -6.44 -16.74 -16.67
N PHE A 249 -7.73 -16.76 -17.08
CA PHE A 249 -8.80 -16.28 -16.20
C PHE A 249 -9.09 -17.35 -15.14
N VAL A 250 -8.73 -17.08 -13.90
CA VAL A 250 -8.97 -18.00 -12.78
C VAL A 250 -10.18 -17.50 -12.00
N TRP A 251 -11.29 -18.24 -12.10
CA TRP A 251 -12.46 -17.91 -11.31
C TRP A 251 -12.36 -18.55 -9.91
N ALA A 252 -12.48 -17.72 -8.86
CA ALA A 252 -12.44 -18.17 -7.49
C ALA A 252 -13.83 -18.28 -6.89
N ILE A 253 -14.02 -19.19 -5.93
CA ILE A 253 -15.21 -19.28 -5.07
C ILE A 253 -14.80 -19.29 -3.60
N HIS A 254 -15.58 -18.62 -2.74
CA HIS A 254 -15.35 -18.49 -1.32
C HIS A 254 -16.54 -19.03 -0.50
N PRO A 255 -16.70 -20.36 -0.39
CA PRO A 255 -17.87 -20.98 0.23
C PRO A 255 -17.74 -21.11 1.76
N GLY A 256 -16.57 -20.84 2.33
CA GLY A 256 -16.18 -21.25 3.67
C GLY A 256 -17.01 -20.70 4.82
N GLN A 257 -17.69 -19.55 4.63
CA GLN A 257 -18.50 -18.94 5.68
C GLN A 257 -19.74 -19.76 6.09
N ASP A 258 -20.33 -20.50 5.14
CA ASP A 258 -21.61 -21.19 5.36
C ASP A 258 -21.72 -22.57 4.74
N ILE A 259 -20.60 -23.16 4.30
CA ILE A 259 -20.56 -24.50 3.75
C ILE A 259 -20.94 -25.57 4.80
N LYS A 260 -21.82 -26.49 4.42
CA LYS A 260 -22.37 -27.51 5.33
C LYS A 260 -21.70 -28.88 5.21
N TRP A 261 -20.67 -29.06 4.42
CA TRP A 261 -19.95 -30.33 4.26
C TRP A 261 -20.86 -31.54 4.01
N ASN A 262 -21.91 -31.36 3.22
CA ASN A 262 -22.85 -32.40 2.83
C ASN A 262 -22.91 -32.55 1.29
N GLU A 263 -23.63 -33.56 0.82
CA GLU A 263 -23.73 -33.84 -0.60
C GLU A 263 -24.48 -32.73 -1.35
N GLU A 264 -25.46 -32.05 -0.72
CA GLU A 264 -26.21 -30.96 -1.30
C GLU A 264 -25.28 -29.78 -1.68
N ASP A 265 -24.41 -29.34 -0.73
CA ASP A 265 -23.46 -28.25 -0.99
C ASP A 265 -22.37 -28.67 -1.96
N TYR A 266 -21.92 -29.93 -1.91
CA TYR A 266 -21.02 -30.45 -2.93
C TYR A 266 -21.64 -30.38 -4.33
N GLN A 267 -22.88 -30.77 -4.48
CA GLN A 267 -23.59 -30.70 -5.76
C GLN A 267 -23.78 -29.24 -6.22
N ASN A 268 -24.04 -28.32 -5.29
CA ASN A 268 -24.11 -26.90 -5.60
C ASN A 268 -22.75 -26.37 -6.14
N LEU A 269 -21.63 -26.79 -5.57
CA LEU A 269 -20.30 -26.47 -6.08
C LEU A 269 -20.06 -27.02 -7.48
N ILE A 270 -20.35 -28.27 -7.72
CA ILE A 270 -20.21 -28.89 -9.06
C ILE A 270 -21.07 -28.17 -10.10
N ASN A 271 -22.31 -27.85 -9.76
CA ASN A 271 -23.20 -27.08 -10.62
C ASN A 271 -22.62 -25.70 -10.95
N LYS A 272 -22.14 -25.00 -9.92
CA LYS A 272 -21.50 -23.68 -10.09
C LYS A 272 -20.27 -23.76 -10.99
N PHE A 273 -19.41 -24.75 -10.78
CA PHE A 273 -18.23 -24.97 -11.62
C PHE A 273 -18.60 -25.30 -13.07
N ASN A 274 -19.65 -26.09 -13.31
CA ASN A 274 -20.14 -26.36 -14.67
C ASN A 274 -20.67 -25.09 -15.35
N TRP A 275 -21.43 -24.25 -14.65
CA TRP A 275 -21.88 -22.97 -15.22
C TRP A 275 -20.70 -22.06 -15.59
N MET A 276 -19.67 -21.98 -14.75
CA MET A 276 -18.47 -21.21 -15.08
C MET A 276 -17.67 -21.82 -16.23
N TYR A 277 -17.60 -23.15 -16.27
CA TYR A 277 -16.97 -23.87 -17.39
C TYR A 277 -17.66 -23.58 -18.72
N ASP A 278 -18.99 -23.55 -18.74
CA ASP A 278 -19.80 -23.24 -19.91
C ASP A 278 -19.60 -21.78 -20.39
N LEU A 279 -19.26 -20.85 -19.48
CA LEU A 279 -18.82 -19.48 -19.80
C LEU A 279 -17.40 -19.42 -20.38
N GLY A 280 -16.67 -20.54 -20.42
CA GLY A 280 -15.30 -20.61 -20.95
C GLY A 280 -14.19 -20.64 -19.91
N VAL A 281 -14.51 -20.64 -18.61
CA VAL A 281 -13.52 -20.73 -17.55
C VAL A 281 -12.83 -22.10 -17.57
N ARG A 282 -11.51 -22.11 -17.47
CA ARG A 282 -10.67 -23.33 -17.44
C ARG A 282 -9.74 -23.39 -16.23
N HIS A 283 -9.71 -22.37 -15.40
CA HIS A 283 -8.91 -22.29 -14.20
C HIS A 283 -9.80 -21.91 -13.01
N PHE A 284 -9.70 -22.66 -11.91
CA PHE A 284 -10.57 -22.52 -10.76
C PHE A 284 -9.78 -22.42 -9.46
N ALA A 285 -10.25 -21.58 -8.55
CA ALA A 285 -9.72 -21.47 -7.21
C ALA A 285 -10.82 -21.59 -6.15
N ILE A 286 -10.45 -22.06 -4.96
CA ILE A 286 -11.35 -22.12 -3.81
C ILE A 286 -10.66 -21.43 -2.65
N PHE A 287 -11.36 -20.45 -2.06
CA PHE A 287 -10.83 -19.63 -0.97
C PHE A 287 -11.48 -20.02 0.35
N PHE A 288 -10.65 -20.20 1.38
CA PHE A 288 -11.01 -20.44 2.76
C PHE A 288 -10.35 -19.44 3.73
N ASP A 289 -9.88 -18.32 3.19
CA ASP A 289 -9.32 -17.21 3.96
C ASP A 289 -10.43 -16.44 4.71
N ASP A 290 -10.09 -15.81 5.81
CA ASP A 290 -10.95 -14.92 6.63
C ASP A 290 -12.29 -15.55 7.06
N ILE A 291 -12.31 -16.84 7.37
CA ILE A 291 -13.49 -17.57 7.81
C ILE A 291 -13.33 -18.09 9.24
N SER A 292 -14.46 -18.52 9.84
CA SER A 292 -14.51 -19.13 11.15
C SER A 292 -15.43 -20.35 11.17
N GLY A 293 -15.41 -21.11 12.25
CA GLY A 293 -16.30 -22.24 12.46
C GLY A 293 -15.95 -23.48 11.64
N GLU A 294 -16.97 -24.22 11.21
CA GLU A 294 -16.80 -25.52 10.54
C GLU A 294 -16.10 -25.43 9.18
N GLY A 295 -16.15 -24.28 8.52
CA GLY A 295 -15.46 -24.06 7.24
C GLY A 295 -13.93 -24.15 7.34
N THR A 296 -13.36 -23.96 8.54
CA THR A 296 -11.91 -23.98 8.78
C THR A 296 -11.30 -25.38 8.89
N ASN A 297 -12.09 -26.43 8.83
CA ASN A 297 -11.61 -27.80 9.02
C ASN A 297 -10.71 -28.27 7.84
N PRO A 298 -9.40 -28.41 8.02
CA PRO A 298 -8.46 -28.67 6.93
C PRO A 298 -8.64 -30.04 6.29
N LEU A 299 -9.11 -31.07 7.03
CA LEU A 299 -9.39 -32.39 6.47
C LEU A 299 -10.58 -32.33 5.51
N LYS A 300 -11.66 -31.65 5.90
CA LYS A 300 -12.84 -31.44 5.03
C LYS A 300 -12.49 -30.58 3.82
N GLN A 301 -11.66 -29.55 3.98
CA GLN A 301 -11.16 -28.74 2.87
C GLN A 301 -10.39 -29.58 1.86
N THR A 302 -9.43 -30.39 2.32
CA THR A 302 -8.62 -31.23 1.43
C THR A 302 -9.43 -32.38 0.79
N GLU A 303 -10.40 -32.96 1.51
CA GLU A 303 -11.33 -33.95 0.97
C GLU A 303 -12.16 -33.37 -0.19
N LEU A 304 -12.76 -32.19 0.02
CA LEU A 304 -13.50 -31.46 -1.00
C LEU A 304 -12.65 -31.20 -2.25
N LEU A 305 -11.45 -30.64 -2.05
CA LEU A 305 -10.54 -30.27 -3.13
C LEU A 305 -10.08 -31.50 -3.94
N ASN A 306 -9.77 -32.60 -3.26
CA ASN A 306 -9.40 -33.86 -3.89
C ASN A 306 -10.59 -34.44 -4.69
N ARG A 307 -11.79 -34.43 -4.12
CA ARG A 307 -13.01 -34.90 -4.80
C ARG A 307 -13.31 -34.06 -6.05
N LEU A 308 -13.21 -32.73 -5.97
CA LEU A 308 -13.37 -31.84 -7.12
C LEU A 308 -12.30 -32.11 -8.19
N THR A 309 -11.08 -32.43 -7.80
CA THR A 309 -10.02 -32.81 -8.74
C THR A 309 -10.40 -34.07 -9.52
N GLU A 310 -10.90 -35.12 -8.85
CA GLU A 310 -11.29 -36.37 -9.51
C GLU A 310 -12.58 -36.23 -10.33
N GLU A 311 -13.62 -35.62 -9.76
CA GLU A 311 -14.98 -35.63 -10.35
C GLU A 311 -15.24 -34.46 -11.31
N PHE A 312 -14.42 -33.39 -11.27
CA PHE A 312 -14.56 -32.26 -12.17
C PHE A 312 -13.32 -32.04 -13.04
N VAL A 313 -12.15 -31.77 -12.45
CA VAL A 313 -10.95 -31.41 -13.21
C VAL A 313 -10.55 -32.51 -14.19
N LYS A 314 -10.40 -33.76 -13.69
CA LYS A 314 -10.01 -34.89 -14.52
C LYS A 314 -11.09 -35.30 -15.53
N VAL A 315 -12.37 -35.14 -15.15
CA VAL A 315 -13.51 -35.47 -16.04
C VAL A 315 -13.59 -34.51 -17.24
N LYS A 316 -13.37 -33.20 -17.00
CA LYS A 316 -13.34 -32.20 -18.09
C LYS A 316 -12.11 -32.37 -18.99
N GLY A 317 -10.96 -32.71 -18.44
CA GLY A 317 -9.72 -32.98 -19.18
C GLY A 317 -8.96 -31.75 -19.71
N ASP A 318 -9.65 -30.60 -19.86
CA ASP A 318 -9.08 -29.31 -20.28
C ASP A 318 -9.12 -28.24 -19.18
N VAL A 319 -9.45 -28.63 -17.94
CA VAL A 319 -9.39 -27.77 -16.75
C VAL A 319 -8.04 -27.95 -16.06
N SER A 320 -7.41 -26.84 -15.73
CA SER A 320 -6.13 -26.83 -14.99
C SER A 320 -6.30 -27.31 -13.55
N PRO A 321 -5.22 -27.81 -12.91
CA PRO A 321 -5.23 -28.11 -11.48
C PRO A 321 -5.73 -26.95 -10.64
N LEU A 322 -6.51 -27.25 -9.59
CA LEU A 322 -7.11 -26.25 -8.71
C LEU A 322 -6.07 -25.42 -7.97
N THR A 323 -6.49 -24.26 -7.52
CA THR A 323 -5.74 -23.41 -6.58
C THR A 323 -6.55 -23.23 -5.31
N VAL A 324 -5.91 -23.23 -4.14
CA VAL A 324 -6.59 -23.02 -2.86
C VAL A 324 -5.91 -21.94 -2.03
N CYS A 325 -6.71 -21.06 -1.42
CA CYS A 325 -6.27 -20.25 -0.30
C CYS A 325 -6.70 -20.95 1.00
N PRO A 326 -5.76 -21.46 1.81
CA PRO A 326 -6.09 -22.11 3.08
C PRO A 326 -6.54 -21.08 4.10
N THR A 327 -7.23 -21.49 5.17
CA THR A 327 -7.58 -20.61 6.29
C THR A 327 -6.31 -20.08 6.97
N ASP A 328 -5.32 -20.93 7.18
CA ASP A 328 -4.02 -20.55 7.74
C ASP A 328 -3.07 -20.07 6.63
N TYR A 329 -3.40 -18.97 5.98
CA TYR A 329 -2.62 -18.45 4.85
C TYR A 329 -1.41 -17.60 5.25
N SER A 330 -1.20 -17.36 6.55
CA SER A 330 -0.10 -16.56 7.09
C SER A 330 0.55 -17.28 8.28
N LYS A 331 1.86 -17.11 8.45
CA LYS A 331 2.61 -17.68 9.57
C LYS A 331 2.14 -17.17 10.94
N LEU A 332 1.57 -15.98 10.97
CA LEU A 332 1.14 -15.32 12.20
C LEU A 332 0.20 -16.18 13.04
N TRP A 333 -0.76 -16.87 12.42
CA TRP A 333 -1.72 -17.73 13.10
C TRP A 333 -1.62 -19.21 12.75
N ALA A 334 -0.78 -19.54 11.79
CA ALA A 334 -0.57 -20.92 11.40
C ALA A 334 0.05 -21.73 12.55
N ASN A 335 -0.58 -22.86 12.88
CA ASN A 335 0.02 -23.82 13.81
C ASN A 335 1.25 -24.48 13.17
N PRO A 336 2.47 -24.24 13.69
CA PRO A 336 3.71 -24.72 13.05
C PRO A 336 3.95 -26.21 13.20
N THR A 337 3.15 -26.93 13.99
CA THR A 337 3.36 -28.35 14.31
C THR A 337 2.80 -29.27 13.23
N GLU A 338 3.15 -30.56 13.32
CA GLU A 338 2.61 -31.61 12.45
C GLU A 338 1.08 -31.83 12.55
N LYS A 339 0.44 -31.21 13.54
CA LYS A 339 -1.01 -31.18 13.73
C LYS A 339 -1.68 -29.95 13.13
N GLY A 340 -0.89 -28.99 12.64
CA GLY A 340 -1.40 -27.80 12.03
C GLY A 340 -2.06 -28.06 10.68
N SER A 341 -2.96 -27.15 10.26
CA SER A 341 -3.70 -27.26 9.01
C SER A 341 -2.79 -27.38 7.79
N LEU A 342 -1.69 -26.64 7.74
CA LEU A 342 -0.73 -26.68 6.64
C LEU A 342 -0.02 -28.03 6.52
N ALA A 343 0.32 -28.67 7.65
CA ALA A 343 0.90 -30.02 7.66
C ALA A 343 -0.13 -31.08 7.22
N ILE A 344 -1.41 -30.87 7.55
CA ILE A 344 -2.52 -31.70 7.05
C ILE A 344 -2.63 -31.57 5.53
N TYR A 345 -2.59 -30.35 5.01
CA TYR A 345 -2.56 -30.08 3.55
C TYR A 345 -1.41 -30.84 2.88
N GLY A 346 -0.21 -30.76 3.44
CA GLY A 346 0.96 -31.48 2.90
C GLY A 346 0.81 -33.02 2.88
N LYS A 347 0.00 -33.59 3.76
CA LYS A 347 -0.23 -35.04 3.88
C LYS A 347 -1.39 -35.53 3.02
N THR A 348 -2.43 -34.71 2.85
CA THR A 348 -3.73 -35.21 2.33
C THR A 348 -4.17 -34.54 1.03
N LEU A 349 -3.67 -33.35 0.72
CA LEU A 349 -4.07 -32.62 -0.48
C LEU A 349 -3.37 -33.18 -1.73
N ASN A 350 -4.11 -33.34 -2.83
CA ASN A 350 -3.55 -33.72 -4.12
C ASN A 350 -2.35 -32.81 -4.48
N PRO A 351 -1.19 -33.39 -4.86
CA PRO A 351 0.05 -32.62 -5.05
C PRO A 351 0.01 -31.60 -6.20
N GLU A 352 -0.91 -31.74 -7.14
CA GLU A 352 -1.07 -30.82 -8.28
C GLU A 352 -1.77 -29.51 -7.87
N ILE A 353 -2.51 -29.50 -6.76
CA ILE A 353 -3.25 -28.32 -6.28
C ILE A 353 -2.25 -27.29 -5.72
N LYS A 354 -2.34 -26.07 -6.26
CA LYS A 354 -1.51 -24.95 -5.79
C LYS A 354 -2.08 -24.40 -4.47
N VAL A 355 -1.21 -24.01 -3.54
CA VAL A 355 -1.61 -23.50 -2.21
C VAL A 355 -1.06 -22.11 -2.03
N PHE A 356 -1.95 -21.15 -1.73
CA PHE A 356 -1.56 -19.77 -1.46
C PHE A 356 -0.89 -19.57 -0.11
N TRP A 357 -0.03 -18.57 -0.05
CA TRP A 357 0.67 -18.12 1.13
C TRP A 357 0.94 -16.62 1.06
N THR A 358 0.66 -15.86 2.13
CA THR A 358 0.89 -14.41 2.16
C THR A 358 2.19 -14.01 2.86
N GLY A 359 2.85 -14.95 3.54
CA GLY A 359 4.10 -14.67 4.24
C GLY A 359 4.01 -14.77 5.76
N ASP A 360 4.95 -14.13 6.45
CA ASP A 360 5.03 -14.15 7.91
C ASP A 360 3.84 -13.45 8.56
N VAL A 361 3.29 -12.44 7.87
CA VAL A 361 2.07 -11.69 8.22
C VAL A 361 1.21 -11.49 6.96
N VAL A 362 0.04 -10.84 7.08
CA VAL A 362 -0.87 -10.62 5.94
C VAL A 362 -0.22 -9.77 4.85
N CYS A 363 0.39 -8.64 5.22
CA CYS A 363 1.16 -7.77 4.32
C CYS A 363 2.64 -7.97 4.58
N SER A 364 3.26 -8.93 3.91
CA SER A 364 4.62 -9.39 4.17
C SER A 364 5.48 -9.35 2.92
N ASP A 365 6.77 -9.07 3.11
CA ASP A 365 7.75 -9.22 2.03
C ASP A 365 7.98 -10.70 1.71
N LEU A 366 8.33 -10.98 0.47
CA LEU A 366 8.65 -12.32 0.01
C LEU A 366 10.11 -12.63 0.28
N THR A 367 10.36 -13.59 1.15
CA THR A 367 11.70 -14.02 1.56
C THR A 367 11.88 -15.53 1.45
N PRO A 368 13.12 -16.03 1.30
CA PRO A 368 13.39 -17.47 1.34
C PRO A 368 12.89 -18.13 2.63
N GLU A 369 13.03 -17.47 3.77
CA GLU A 369 12.66 -18.02 5.09
C GLU A 369 11.15 -18.23 5.23
N THR A 370 10.32 -17.34 4.70
CA THR A 370 8.87 -17.53 4.71
C THR A 370 8.45 -18.67 3.79
N LEU A 371 9.13 -18.84 2.64
CA LEU A 371 8.87 -19.95 1.72
C LEU A 371 9.33 -21.29 2.31
N ASP A 372 10.48 -21.35 2.98
CA ASP A 372 10.93 -22.56 3.69
C ASP A 372 9.92 -22.98 4.76
N PHE A 373 9.35 -22.01 5.48
CA PHE A 373 8.33 -22.29 6.48
C PHE A 373 7.11 -23.00 5.87
N ILE A 374 6.54 -22.46 4.80
CA ILE A 374 5.34 -23.02 4.21
C ILE A 374 5.63 -24.29 3.41
N ASN A 375 6.67 -24.30 2.56
CA ASN A 375 6.99 -25.41 1.67
C ASN A 375 7.31 -26.69 2.41
N SER A 376 8.00 -26.59 3.56
CA SER A 376 8.29 -27.73 4.43
C SER A 376 7.01 -28.37 4.97
N ARG A 377 5.91 -27.65 5.10
CA ARG A 377 4.61 -28.12 5.61
C ARG A 377 3.71 -28.63 4.51
N ILE A 378 3.49 -27.86 3.45
CA ILE A 378 2.59 -28.26 2.35
C ILE A 378 3.23 -29.23 1.36
N LYS A 379 4.56 -29.50 1.46
CA LYS A 379 5.36 -30.43 0.64
C LYS A 379 5.36 -30.09 -0.86
N ARG A 380 5.29 -28.82 -1.17
CA ARG A 380 5.35 -28.29 -2.54
C ARG A 380 5.73 -26.81 -2.52
N PRO A 381 6.21 -26.21 -3.63
CA PRO A 381 6.39 -24.77 -3.75
C PRO A 381 5.06 -24.05 -3.57
N ALA A 382 5.01 -23.05 -2.67
CA ALA A 382 3.83 -22.24 -2.44
C ALA A 382 3.54 -21.30 -3.61
N TYR A 383 2.27 -20.94 -3.78
CA TYR A 383 1.86 -19.85 -4.65
C TYR A 383 1.76 -18.60 -3.80
N TYR A 384 2.63 -17.60 -4.03
CA TYR A 384 2.68 -16.43 -3.17
C TYR A 384 1.58 -15.44 -3.50
N TRP A 385 0.68 -15.18 -2.54
CA TRP A 385 -0.32 -14.12 -2.59
C TRP A 385 0.28 -12.89 -1.90
N TRP A 386 0.76 -11.96 -2.68
CA TRP A 386 1.42 -10.78 -2.14
C TRP A 386 0.45 -9.62 -1.95
N ASN A 387 0.20 -9.25 -0.69
CA ASN A 387 -0.67 -8.14 -0.33
C ASN A 387 0.05 -6.78 -0.51
N TYR A 388 0.35 -6.46 -1.75
CA TYR A 388 0.89 -5.19 -2.22
C TYR A 388 0.49 -5.01 -3.71
N PRO A 389 -0.01 -3.80 -4.11
CA PRO A 389 -0.15 -2.56 -3.37
C PRO A 389 -1.50 -2.38 -2.66
N VAL A 390 -2.15 -3.42 -2.18
CA VAL A 390 -3.45 -3.33 -1.51
C VAL A 390 -3.47 -2.26 -0.41
N THR A 391 -4.57 -1.50 -0.35
CA THR A 391 -4.82 -0.46 0.66
C THR A 391 -6.19 -0.58 1.31
N ASP A 392 -6.82 -1.74 1.28
CA ASP A 392 -8.15 -1.96 1.83
C ASP A 392 -8.24 -1.76 3.36
N TYR A 393 -7.13 -1.99 4.06
CA TYR A 393 -6.98 -1.71 5.49
C TYR A 393 -6.63 -0.24 5.81
N ILE A 394 -6.35 0.57 4.78
CA ILE A 394 -5.89 1.96 4.93
C ILE A 394 -6.26 2.79 3.67
N ARG A 395 -7.56 2.86 3.38
CA ARG A 395 -8.12 3.39 2.13
C ARG A 395 -7.85 4.86 1.85
N ASN A 396 -7.40 5.61 2.84
CA ASN A 396 -7.01 6.99 2.70
C ASN A 396 -5.61 7.18 2.08
N PHE A 397 -4.91 6.08 1.72
CA PHE A 397 -3.61 6.11 1.05
C PHE A 397 -3.67 5.48 -0.34
N LEU A 398 -2.77 5.92 -1.21
CA LEU A 398 -2.37 5.24 -2.43
C LEU A 398 -0.91 4.81 -2.32
N LEU A 399 -0.59 3.60 -2.79
CA LEU A 399 0.77 3.09 -2.84
C LEU A 399 1.30 3.22 -4.27
N GLN A 400 2.16 4.21 -4.49
CA GLN A 400 2.74 4.56 -5.80
C GLN A 400 4.27 4.46 -5.82
N GLY A 401 4.87 3.92 -4.75
CA GLY A 401 6.33 3.77 -4.63
C GLY A 401 6.90 2.59 -5.43
N PRO A 402 8.23 2.46 -5.42
CA PRO A 402 8.91 1.32 -6.03
C PRO A 402 8.50 -0.01 -5.43
N VAL A 403 8.50 -1.05 -6.24
CA VAL A 403 8.15 -2.41 -5.82
C VAL A 403 9.40 -3.14 -5.31
N TYR A 404 9.65 -3.08 -4.03
CA TYR A 404 10.68 -3.85 -3.34
C TYR A 404 10.08 -4.66 -2.19
N GLY A 405 10.87 -5.46 -1.51
CA GLY A 405 10.40 -6.47 -0.58
C GLY A 405 10.17 -7.82 -1.26
N LEU A 406 10.73 -7.99 -2.46
CA LEU A 406 10.77 -9.23 -3.23
C LEU A 406 12.23 -9.67 -3.35
N ASP A 407 12.58 -10.83 -2.77
CA ASP A 407 13.95 -11.32 -2.75
C ASP A 407 14.40 -11.78 -4.12
N THR A 408 15.55 -11.27 -4.61
CA THR A 408 16.08 -11.53 -5.94
C THR A 408 16.92 -12.80 -6.05
N SER A 409 17.03 -13.60 -5.01
CA SER A 409 17.68 -14.91 -5.02
C SER A 409 16.74 -16.09 -5.28
N LEU A 410 15.43 -15.84 -5.33
CA LEU A 410 14.39 -16.86 -5.48
C LEU A 410 14.35 -17.44 -6.91
N THR A 411 13.83 -18.66 -6.98
CA THR A 411 13.59 -19.38 -8.23
C THR A 411 12.25 -20.11 -8.23
N ALA A 412 11.89 -20.76 -9.33
CA ALA A 412 10.70 -21.60 -9.41
C ALA A 412 10.73 -22.83 -8.49
N ASN A 413 11.87 -23.14 -7.87
CA ASN A 413 11.95 -24.23 -6.91
C ASN A 413 11.34 -23.84 -5.55
N GLU A 414 11.42 -22.56 -5.17
CA GLU A 414 10.92 -22.07 -3.89
C GLU A 414 9.46 -21.61 -3.98
N THR A 415 9.04 -21.05 -5.14
CA THR A 415 7.65 -20.62 -5.35
C THR A 415 7.15 -20.99 -6.74
N CYS A 416 5.92 -21.48 -6.85
CA CYS A 416 5.32 -21.77 -8.16
C CYS A 416 4.76 -20.51 -8.85
N GLY A 417 4.84 -19.34 -8.23
CA GLY A 417 4.40 -18.07 -8.80
C GLY A 417 4.04 -17.03 -7.76
N ILE A 418 3.71 -15.84 -8.25
CA ILE A 418 3.25 -14.70 -7.45
C ILE A 418 1.98 -14.12 -8.06
N VAL A 419 1.01 -13.82 -7.21
CA VAL A 419 -0.11 -12.93 -7.52
C VAL A 419 -0.08 -11.73 -6.59
N SER A 420 -0.14 -10.54 -7.16
CA SER A 420 -0.28 -9.28 -6.42
C SER A 420 -1.76 -9.06 -6.08
N ASN A 421 -2.05 -8.68 -4.84
CA ASN A 421 -3.37 -8.16 -4.45
C ASN A 421 -3.30 -6.62 -4.51
N PRO A 422 -3.97 -5.98 -5.48
CA PRO A 422 -3.81 -4.55 -5.74
C PRO A 422 -4.80 -3.69 -4.95
N MET A 423 -4.74 -2.37 -5.19
CA MET A 423 -5.71 -1.41 -4.64
C MET A 423 -7.07 -1.53 -5.34
N GLU A 424 -8.14 -1.05 -4.68
CA GLU A 424 -9.44 -0.83 -5.32
C GLU A 424 -9.38 0.19 -6.49
N HIS A 425 -8.28 0.90 -6.62
CA HIS A 425 -7.92 1.81 -7.71
C HIS A 425 -7.07 1.06 -8.75
N GLY A 426 -7.74 0.48 -9.76
CA GLY A 426 -7.09 -0.45 -10.67
C GLY A 426 -6.07 0.20 -11.59
N GLU A 427 -6.37 1.38 -12.14
CA GLU A 427 -5.43 2.12 -12.98
C GLU A 427 -4.21 2.60 -12.18
N ALA A 428 -4.42 3.08 -10.95
CA ALA A 428 -3.34 3.49 -10.04
C ALA A 428 -2.47 2.29 -9.62
N SER A 429 -3.02 1.08 -9.60
CA SER A 429 -2.27 -0.15 -9.28
C SER A 429 -1.27 -0.56 -10.38
N LYS A 430 -1.45 -0.09 -11.62
CA LYS A 430 -0.59 -0.47 -12.76
C LYS A 430 0.89 -0.15 -12.53
N LEU A 431 1.20 0.91 -11.77
CA LEU A 431 2.60 1.24 -11.47
C LEU A 431 3.30 0.14 -10.67
N ALA A 432 2.64 -0.38 -9.64
CA ALA A 432 3.16 -1.50 -8.88
C ALA A 432 3.16 -2.80 -9.71
N LEU A 433 2.09 -3.05 -10.48
CA LEU A 433 1.98 -4.24 -11.32
C LEU A 433 3.05 -4.27 -12.44
N TYR A 434 3.51 -3.11 -12.90
CA TYR A 434 4.65 -3.01 -13.82
C TYR A 434 5.94 -3.58 -13.19
N GLY A 435 6.15 -3.34 -11.89
CA GLY A 435 7.25 -3.92 -11.12
C GLY A 435 7.09 -5.42 -10.88
N VAL A 436 5.90 -5.87 -10.54
CA VAL A 436 5.60 -7.30 -10.34
C VAL A 436 5.82 -8.09 -11.63
N ALA A 437 5.43 -7.53 -12.78
CA ALA A 437 5.65 -8.15 -14.09
C ALA A 437 7.14 -8.35 -14.37
N ASP A 438 7.98 -7.33 -14.12
CA ASP A 438 9.43 -7.39 -14.33
C ASP A 438 10.11 -8.38 -13.38
N TYR A 439 9.81 -8.29 -12.09
CA TYR A 439 10.35 -9.19 -11.07
C TYR A 439 10.05 -10.66 -11.39
N THR A 440 8.80 -10.99 -11.65
CA THR A 440 8.37 -12.38 -11.85
C THR A 440 8.87 -12.99 -13.16
N TRP A 441 9.30 -12.13 -14.08
CA TRP A 441 9.90 -12.54 -15.36
C TRP A 441 11.40 -12.77 -15.26
N ASN A 442 12.14 -11.85 -14.61
CA ASN A 442 13.62 -11.86 -14.56
C ASN A 442 14.08 -11.45 -13.15
N ILE A 443 13.95 -12.38 -12.20
CA ILE A 443 14.12 -12.15 -10.76
C ILE A 443 15.53 -11.60 -10.45
N ALA A 444 16.57 -12.27 -10.96
CA ALA A 444 17.95 -11.96 -10.61
C ALA A 444 18.43 -10.59 -11.09
N ASN A 445 17.80 -10.03 -12.13
CA ASN A 445 18.16 -8.73 -12.71
C ASN A 445 17.18 -7.62 -12.31
N TYR A 446 16.17 -7.92 -11.52
CA TYR A 446 15.18 -6.94 -11.09
C TYR A 446 15.80 -5.82 -10.24
N ASN A 447 15.46 -4.58 -10.55
CA ASN A 447 15.82 -3.39 -9.78
C ASN A 447 14.60 -2.51 -9.58
N ALA A 448 14.15 -2.40 -8.33
CA ALA A 448 12.89 -1.74 -7.99
C ALA A 448 12.85 -0.26 -8.41
N ILE A 449 13.92 0.50 -8.16
CA ILE A 449 13.97 1.94 -8.47
C ILE A 449 14.05 2.16 -9.99
N ASP A 450 14.92 1.43 -10.70
CA ASP A 450 15.03 1.53 -12.14
C ASP A 450 13.71 1.15 -12.84
N ASN A 451 13.06 0.08 -12.39
CA ASN A 451 11.77 -0.33 -12.90
C ASN A 451 10.69 0.73 -12.65
N TRP A 452 10.63 1.30 -11.45
CA TRP A 452 9.68 2.34 -11.08
C TRP A 452 9.81 3.60 -11.94
N GLU A 453 11.05 4.08 -12.19
CA GLU A 453 11.31 5.20 -13.09
C GLU A 453 10.83 4.92 -14.52
N ARG A 454 11.05 3.70 -15.03
CA ARG A 454 10.54 3.28 -16.34
C ARG A 454 9.01 3.17 -16.36
N GLY A 455 8.41 2.66 -15.28
CA GLY A 455 6.96 2.54 -15.12
C GLY A 455 6.26 3.89 -15.12
N LEU A 456 6.82 4.90 -14.45
CA LEU A 456 6.29 6.27 -14.48
C LEU A 456 6.27 6.84 -15.91
N ALA A 457 7.35 6.65 -16.67
CA ALA A 457 7.44 7.10 -18.06
C ALA A 457 6.52 6.31 -19.00
N GLU A 458 6.29 5.03 -18.75
CA GLU A 458 5.37 4.19 -19.52
C GLU A 458 3.90 4.57 -19.30
N LEU A 459 3.52 4.81 -18.04
CA LEU A 459 2.11 5.05 -17.70
C LEU A 459 1.66 6.49 -17.97
N VAL A 460 2.55 7.48 -17.80
CA VAL A 460 2.25 8.90 -18.00
C VAL A 460 3.39 9.59 -18.75
N PRO A 461 3.64 9.22 -20.03
CA PRO A 461 4.75 9.78 -20.81
C PRO A 461 4.61 11.30 -21.05
N GLU A 462 3.39 11.83 -21.04
CA GLU A 462 3.12 13.27 -21.28
C GLU A 462 3.47 14.16 -20.08
N ALA A 463 3.53 13.61 -18.87
CA ALA A 463 3.78 14.34 -17.62
C ALA A 463 4.53 13.48 -16.59
N THR A 464 5.54 12.74 -17.02
CA THR A 464 6.31 11.79 -16.19
C THR A 464 6.85 12.43 -14.92
N ASP A 465 7.41 13.63 -15.00
CA ASP A 465 7.98 14.34 -13.86
C ASP A 465 6.91 14.77 -12.84
N ALA A 466 5.73 15.16 -13.30
CA ALA A 466 4.61 15.49 -12.41
C ALA A 466 4.06 14.23 -11.72
N TYR A 467 3.95 13.11 -12.45
CA TYR A 467 3.54 11.84 -11.88
C TYR A 467 4.58 11.32 -10.87
N ARG A 468 5.87 11.44 -11.20
CA ARG A 468 6.97 11.10 -10.31
C ARG A 468 6.93 11.90 -8.99
N THR A 469 6.66 13.20 -9.08
CA THR A 469 6.50 14.04 -7.88
C THR A 469 5.38 13.56 -6.98
N PHE A 470 4.23 13.20 -7.54
CA PHE A 470 3.13 12.63 -6.75
C PHE A 470 3.48 11.25 -6.19
N ALA A 471 4.03 10.37 -7.01
CA ALA A 471 4.30 8.98 -6.67
C ALA A 471 5.34 8.83 -5.56
N ILE A 472 6.41 9.64 -5.57
CA ILE A 472 7.47 9.59 -4.55
C ILE A 472 7.00 10.04 -3.16
N HIS A 473 5.95 10.88 -3.11
CA HIS A 473 5.31 11.34 -1.87
C HIS A 473 4.05 10.54 -1.51
N SER A 474 3.76 9.47 -2.23
CA SER A 474 2.60 8.58 -2.02
C SER A 474 3.05 7.13 -1.96
N SER A 475 4.12 6.84 -1.23
CA SER A 475 4.75 5.52 -1.15
C SER A 475 4.69 4.88 0.24
N ASP A 476 4.18 5.58 1.24
CA ASP A 476 4.07 5.08 2.61
C ASP A 476 2.62 5.01 3.11
N THR A 477 2.41 4.33 4.23
CA THR A 477 1.11 4.11 4.86
C THR A 477 1.04 4.59 6.31
N GLU A 478 2.06 5.27 6.84
CA GLU A 478 2.21 5.65 8.26
C GLU A 478 2.21 4.49 9.26
N ASN A 479 1.64 3.34 8.91
CA ASN A 479 1.49 2.19 9.81
C ASN A 479 2.67 1.22 9.80
N GLY A 480 3.76 1.54 9.13
CA GLY A 480 5.01 0.79 9.21
C GLY A 480 5.26 -0.19 8.07
N TYR A 481 4.29 -0.56 7.22
CA TYR A 481 4.55 -1.54 6.15
C TYR A 481 5.38 -0.94 5.01
N ARG A 482 5.14 0.29 4.63
CA ARG A 482 5.96 1.05 3.66
C ARG A 482 6.23 2.43 4.26
N ARG A 483 7.52 2.75 4.50
CA ARG A 483 7.96 3.99 5.15
C ARG A 483 9.18 4.56 4.46
N ASP A 484 9.08 4.67 3.16
CA ASP A 484 10.16 5.05 2.25
C ASP A 484 9.84 6.32 1.46
N GLU A 485 8.90 7.12 1.97
CA GLU A 485 8.51 8.37 1.34
C GLU A 485 9.71 9.22 1.01
N SER A 486 9.78 9.56 -0.26
CA SER A 486 10.72 10.54 -0.82
C SER A 486 12.13 10.52 -0.23
N TRP A 487 12.90 9.48 -0.60
CA TRP A 487 14.33 9.40 -0.21
C TRP A 487 15.16 10.59 -0.71
N GLU A 488 14.69 11.38 -1.68
CA GLU A 488 15.38 12.53 -2.26
C GLU A 488 15.09 13.83 -1.51
N THR A 489 13.89 13.97 -0.92
CA THR A 489 13.47 15.20 -0.26
C THR A 489 14.06 15.31 1.13
N GLN A 490 14.72 16.42 1.40
CA GLN A 490 15.22 16.77 2.73
C GLN A 490 14.29 17.78 3.39
N THR A 491 13.95 17.53 4.65
CA THR A 491 13.23 18.47 5.52
C THR A 491 14.11 18.86 6.70
N PHE A 492 13.76 19.96 7.35
CA PHE A 492 14.51 20.52 8.48
C PHE A 492 13.57 21.08 9.54
N ARG A 493 14.08 21.31 10.72
CA ARG A 493 13.38 22.05 11.79
C ARG A 493 13.67 23.54 11.64
N LEU A 494 12.75 24.41 12.02
CA LEU A 494 12.98 25.87 11.96
C LEU A 494 14.24 26.32 12.73
N ALA A 495 14.62 25.60 13.77
CA ALA A 495 15.87 25.82 14.52
C ALA A 495 17.12 25.57 13.65
N ASP A 496 17.03 24.68 12.66
CA ASP A 496 18.13 24.27 11.78
C ASP A 496 18.05 24.98 10.40
N TRP A 497 17.38 26.12 10.35
CA TRP A 497 17.17 26.86 9.13
C TRP A 497 18.46 27.30 8.44
N THR A 498 18.58 26.96 7.18
CA THR A 498 19.49 27.63 6.23
C THR A 498 18.69 28.09 5.02
N ASP A 499 19.14 29.13 4.35
CA ASP A 499 18.43 29.63 3.16
C ASP A 499 18.50 28.62 2.01
N GLU A 500 19.57 27.84 1.91
CA GLU A 500 19.72 26.77 0.91
C GLU A 500 18.70 25.66 1.14
N ALA A 501 18.53 25.18 2.37
CA ALA A 501 17.55 24.17 2.72
C ALA A 501 16.12 24.65 2.48
N ALA A 502 15.83 25.90 2.89
CA ALA A 502 14.53 26.51 2.69
C ALA A 502 14.18 26.68 1.22
N ASN A 503 15.14 27.13 0.39
CA ASN A 503 14.94 27.27 -1.05
C ASN A 503 14.74 25.91 -1.73
N ALA A 504 15.54 24.90 -1.38
CA ALA A 504 15.39 23.57 -1.93
C ALA A 504 14.02 22.94 -1.62
N LEU A 505 13.55 23.08 -0.38
CA LEU A 505 12.24 22.57 0.03
C LEU A 505 11.10 23.37 -0.58
N GLU A 506 11.25 24.69 -0.74
CA GLU A 506 10.26 25.53 -1.46
C GLU A 506 10.11 25.10 -2.92
N GLU A 507 11.21 24.81 -3.61
CA GLU A 507 11.16 24.27 -4.98
C GLU A 507 10.44 22.91 -5.03
N GLU A 508 10.62 22.05 -4.02
CA GLU A 508 9.86 20.82 -3.93
C GLU A 508 8.36 21.07 -3.73
N PHE A 509 7.98 22.00 -2.83
CA PHE A 509 6.57 22.37 -2.66
C PHE A 509 5.96 23.02 -3.92
N LYS A 510 6.74 23.73 -4.74
CA LYS A 510 6.27 24.22 -6.03
C LYS A 510 5.97 23.11 -7.02
N LYS A 511 6.78 22.07 -7.06
CA LYS A 511 6.50 20.87 -7.86
C LYS A 511 5.22 20.18 -7.37
N VAL A 512 5.10 19.99 -6.05
CA VAL A 512 3.91 19.40 -5.40
C VAL A 512 2.64 20.17 -5.73
N GLU A 513 2.67 21.50 -5.62
CA GLU A 513 1.54 22.38 -5.95
C GLU A 513 1.13 22.26 -7.42
N SER A 514 2.11 22.20 -8.33
CA SER A 514 1.85 22.24 -9.78
C SER A 514 1.52 20.87 -10.39
N ALA A 515 1.93 19.77 -9.75
CA ALA A 515 1.79 18.43 -10.29
C ALA A 515 0.34 18.03 -10.62
N PRO A 516 -0.68 18.32 -9.78
CA PRO A 516 -2.07 17.98 -10.09
C PRO A 516 -2.58 18.60 -11.38
N ALA A 517 -2.40 19.90 -11.55
CA ALA A 517 -2.87 20.62 -12.76
C ALA A 517 -2.15 20.13 -14.03
N ARG A 518 -0.87 19.80 -13.92
CA ARG A 518 -0.08 19.25 -15.04
C ARG A 518 -0.56 17.84 -15.40
N LEU A 519 -0.83 16.98 -14.43
CA LEU A 519 -1.37 15.66 -14.66
C LEU A 519 -2.76 15.73 -15.28
N GLU A 520 -3.66 16.53 -14.73
CA GLU A 520 -5.03 16.69 -15.23
C GLU A 520 -5.08 17.24 -16.67
N SER A 521 -4.16 18.14 -17.02
CA SER A 521 -4.13 18.75 -18.36
C SER A 521 -3.42 17.91 -19.42
N SER A 522 -2.50 17.02 -19.04
CA SER A 522 -1.60 16.38 -19.99
C SER A 522 -1.77 14.86 -20.08
N CYS A 523 -2.14 14.18 -18.99
CA CYS A 523 -2.28 12.73 -18.98
C CYS A 523 -3.46 12.29 -19.86
N LYS A 524 -3.19 11.38 -20.79
CA LYS A 524 -4.22 10.84 -21.70
C LYS A 524 -5.08 9.76 -21.05
N ASN A 525 -4.62 9.14 -19.97
CA ASN A 525 -5.39 8.14 -19.25
C ASN A 525 -6.36 8.82 -18.27
N ALA A 526 -7.55 9.14 -18.75
CA ALA A 526 -8.59 9.77 -17.94
C ALA A 526 -9.05 8.89 -16.76
N ALA A 527 -9.03 7.58 -16.89
CA ALA A 527 -9.40 6.66 -15.81
C ALA A 527 -8.40 6.75 -14.65
N LEU A 528 -7.10 6.78 -14.95
CA LEU A 528 -6.05 6.99 -13.95
C LEU A 528 -6.25 8.33 -13.21
N ILE A 529 -6.45 9.42 -13.95
CA ILE A 529 -6.66 10.74 -13.35
C ILE A 529 -7.91 10.76 -12.46
N ASN A 530 -8.99 10.10 -12.87
CA ASN A 530 -10.21 10.01 -12.06
C ASN A 530 -9.97 9.27 -10.73
N GLU A 531 -9.19 8.19 -10.73
CA GLU A 531 -8.82 7.48 -9.52
C GLU A 531 -7.90 8.31 -8.60
N LEU A 532 -6.93 9.02 -9.16
CA LEU A 532 -5.95 9.81 -8.41
C LEU A 532 -6.51 11.16 -7.91
N ARG A 533 -7.54 11.71 -8.55
CA ARG A 533 -8.03 13.09 -8.34
C ARG A 533 -8.23 13.50 -6.87
N PRO A 534 -8.85 12.67 -5.99
CA PRO A 534 -9.02 13.08 -4.60
C PRO A 534 -7.69 13.34 -3.89
N TRP A 535 -6.71 12.47 -4.09
CA TRP A 535 -5.36 12.62 -3.53
C TRP A 535 -4.58 13.76 -4.20
N LEU A 536 -4.69 13.91 -5.51
CA LEU A 536 -4.06 15.02 -6.25
C LEU A 536 -4.55 16.37 -5.75
N THR A 537 -5.84 16.51 -5.46
CA THR A 537 -6.43 17.72 -4.91
C THR A 537 -5.79 18.11 -3.58
N GLU A 538 -5.67 17.16 -2.64
CA GLU A 538 -5.04 17.39 -1.34
C GLU A 538 -3.53 17.60 -1.45
N PHE A 539 -2.88 16.92 -2.40
CA PHE A 539 -1.46 17.09 -2.69
C PHE A 539 -1.13 18.50 -3.18
N GLY A 540 -1.93 19.06 -4.08
CA GLY A 540 -1.80 20.46 -4.51
C GLY A 540 -1.97 21.46 -3.36
N LYS A 541 -2.96 21.24 -2.49
CA LYS A 541 -3.16 22.05 -1.29
C LYS A 541 -1.96 21.94 -0.33
N LEU A 542 -1.37 20.76 -0.18
CA LEU A 542 -0.15 20.56 0.63
C LEU A 542 1.02 21.38 0.07
N GLY A 543 1.19 21.39 -1.27
CA GLY A 543 2.20 22.23 -1.93
C GLY A 543 2.03 23.71 -1.61
N THR A 544 0.79 24.21 -1.71
CA THR A 544 0.46 25.60 -1.36
C THR A 544 0.75 25.91 0.11
N ARG A 545 0.28 25.06 1.03
CA ARG A 545 0.51 25.24 2.48
C ARG A 545 1.99 25.23 2.84
N GLY A 546 2.76 24.32 2.26
CA GLY A 546 4.20 24.20 2.50
C GLY A 546 4.98 25.43 2.03
N LYS A 547 4.71 25.93 0.83
CA LYS A 547 5.30 27.20 0.32
C LYS A 547 4.98 28.36 1.25
N GLN A 548 3.72 28.51 1.62
CA GLN A 548 3.27 29.58 2.50
C GLN A 548 3.93 29.48 3.89
N ALA A 549 4.15 28.28 4.40
CA ALA A 549 4.86 28.08 5.66
C ALA A 549 6.33 28.52 5.57
N ILE A 550 7.00 28.26 4.45
CA ILE A 550 8.39 28.74 4.23
C ILE A 550 8.41 30.28 4.10
N GLU A 551 7.50 30.88 3.35
CA GLU A 551 7.36 32.33 3.24
C GLU A 551 7.12 32.96 4.63
N LEU A 552 6.21 32.37 5.39
CA LEU A 552 5.86 32.81 6.74
C LEU A 552 7.07 32.72 7.68
N ALA A 553 7.84 31.64 7.59
CA ALA A 553 9.07 31.47 8.36
C ALA A 553 10.12 32.56 8.04
N ARG A 554 10.25 32.97 6.77
CA ARG A 554 11.12 34.09 6.39
C ARG A 554 10.64 35.42 7.01
N ILE A 555 9.31 35.70 6.99
CA ILE A 555 8.74 36.88 7.62
C ILE A 555 9.01 36.87 9.12
N TYR A 556 8.73 35.76 9.80
CA TYR A 556 9.00 35.58 11.21
C TYR A 556 10.46 35.84 11.58
N ARG A 557 11.41 35.24 10.85
CA ARG A 557 12.85 35.38 11.05
C ARG A 557 13.35 36.81 10.81
N SER A 558 12.70 37.56 9.95
CA SER A 558 13.04 38.97 9.68
C SER A 558 12.75 39.87 10.88
N GLY A 559 11.76 39.50 11.72
CA GLY A 559 11.35 40.25 12.91
C GLY A 559 10.81 41.66 12.64
N LYS A 560 10.45 41.95 11.38
CA LYS A 560 10.14 43.33 10.94
C LYS A 560 8.65 43.67 10.98
N ASP A 561 7.76 42.71 10.86
CA ASP A 561 6.32 42.90 10.71
C ASP A 561 5.49 41.81 11.39
N ASP A 562 5.19 42.02 12.65
CA ASP A 562 4.37 41.08 13.44
C ASP A 562 2.91 41.01 12.94
N ALA A 563 2.36 42.11 12.39
CA ALA A 563 0.99 42.15 11.89
C ALA A 563 0.86 41.31 10.61
N LEU A 564 1.76 41.50 9.64
CA LEU A 564 1.81 40.68 8.43
C LEU A 564 2.05 39.21 8.74
N PHE A 565 2.94 38.91 9.69
CA PHE A 565 3.17 37.52 10.13
C PHE A 565 1.86 36.90 10.58
N TRP A 566 1.14 37.56 11.50
CA TRP A 566 -0.08 36.98 12.07
C TRP A 566 -1.21 36.87 11.05
N GLU A 567 -1.39 37.85 10.17
CA GLU A 567 -2.36 37.78 9.07
C GLU A 567 -2.11 36.54 8.20
N LYS A 568 -0.87 36.34 7.73
CA LYS A 568 -0.52 35.20 6.88
C LYS A 568 -0.55 33.87 7.64
N TYR A 569 -0.20 33.87 8.93
CA TYR A 569 -0.28 32.69 9.77
C TYR A 569 -1.72 32.16 9.85
N ILE A 570 -2.70 33.05 10.15
CA ILE A 570 -4.11 32.69 10.21
C ILE A 570 -4.62 32.16 8.87
N GLN A 571 -4.17 32.76 7.76
CA GLN A 571 -4.57 32.32 6.41
C GLN A 571 -4.00 30.93 6.04
N ASN A 572 -2.89 30.52 6.66
CA ASN A 572 -2.24 29.24 6.37
C ASN A 572 -2.58 28.10 7.36
N ILE A 573 -3.40 28.35 8.36
CA ILE A 573 -3.89 27.31 9.27
C ILE A 573 -4.88 26.41 8.54
N MET A 574 -4.74 25.10 8.67
CA MET A 574 -5.75 24.15 8.19
C MET A 574 -7.03 24.32 9.01
N THR A 575 -8.13 24.57 8.32
CA THR A 575 -9.45 24.51 8.96
C THR A 575 -9.80 23.06 9.34
N PRO A 576 -10.79 22.84 10.25
CA PRO A 576 -11.26 21.49 10.52
C PRO A 576 -11.78 20.76 9.28
N GLU A 577 -12.28 21.46 8.28
CA GLU A 577 -12.69 20.91 6.98
C GLU A 577 -11.49 20.49 6.15
N ASP A 578 -10.46 21.34 6.03
CA ASP A 578 -9.21 20.99 5.37
C ASP A 578 -8.56 19.77 6.02
N ARG A 579 -8.57 19.71 7.35
CA ARG A 579 -8.06 18.55 8.10
C ARG A 579 -8.80 17.28 7.74
N ARG A 580 -10.14 17.29 7.74
CA ARG A 580 -10.93 16.12 7.37
C ARG A 580 -10.70 15.69 5.91
N SER A 581 -10.57 16.66 5.01
CA SER A 581 -10.29 16.38 3.60
C SER A 581 -8.92 15.71 3.42
N TYR A 582 -7.89 16.26 4.07
CA TYR A 582 -6.55 15.66 4.06
C TYR A 582 -6.52 14.26 4.69
N GLU A 583 -7.16 14.06 5.84
CA GLU A 583 -7.21 12.75 6.52
C GLU A 583 -7.91 11.68 5.67
N ALA A 584 -8.80 12.08 4.76
CA ALA A 584 -9.46 11.17 3.84
C ALA A 584 -8.59 10.78 2.63
N HIS A 585 -7.58 11.60 2.26
CA HIS A 585 -6.75 11.37 1.06
C HIS A 585 -5.30 11.83 1.30
N LYS A 586 -4.53 10.98 2.01
CA LYS A 586 -3.20 11.31 2.52
C LYS A 586 -2.09 11.10 1.49
N SER A 587 -1.16 12.04 1.45
CA SER A 587 0.14 11.94 0.80
C SER A 587 1.13 12.87 1.49
N GLY A 588 2.43 12.65 1.33
CA GLY A 588 3.47 13.47 1.95
C GLY A 588 3.54 13.36 3.48
N THR A 589 3.12 12.22 4.04
CA THR A 589 2.83 12.06 5.47
C THR A 589 4.05 11.92 6.37
N LEU A 590 5.20 11.49 5.84
CA LEU A 590 6.44 11.35 6.60
C LEU A 590 7.33 12.61 6.57
N LYS A 591 7.20 13.46 5.56
CA LYS A 591 8.09 14.60 5.35
C LYS A 591 7.38 15.93 5.14
N LEU A 592 6.56 16.03 4.09
CA LEU A 592 6.01 17.32 3.66
C LEU A 592 4.94 17.85 4.62
N GLN A 593 3.96 17.03 4.96
CA GLN A 593 2.92 17.43 5.92
C GLN A 593 3.49 17.67 7.32
N PRO A 594 4.36 16.79 7.87
CA PRO A 594 5.03 17.05 9.14
C PRO A 594 5.89 18.32 9.15
N PHE A 595 6.57 18.62 8.03
CA PHE A 595 7.30 19.89 7.93
C PHE A 595 6.37 21.08 8.08
N TYR A 596 5.29 21.12 7.27
CA TYR A 596 4.29 22.19 7.34
C TYR A 596 3.75 22.35 8.77
N GLU A 597 3.29 21.28 9.39
CA GLU A 597 2.69 21.35 10.73
C GLU A 597 3.70 21.73 11.80
N ASN A 598 4.91 21.17 11.75
CA ASN A 598 5.96 21.52 12.69
C ASN A 598 6.40 22.96 12.53
N ALA A 599 6.50 23.47 11.32
CA ALA A 599 6.86 24.87 11.08
C ALA A 599 5.80 25.83 11.63
N MET A 600 4.52 25.54 11.35
CA MET A 600 3.40 26.33 11.90
C MET A 600 3.37 26.30 13.42
N ASP A 601 3.52 25.13 14.02
CA ASP A 601 3.54 24.97 15.48
C ASP A 601 4.76 25.65 16.13
N ASP A 602 5.95 25.57 15.53
CA ASP A 602 7.15 26.25 16.04
C ASP A 602 6.98 27.78 16.02
N MET A 603 6.46 28.32 14.93
CA MET A 603 6.20 29.76 14.81
C MET A 603 5.14 30.24 15.81
N ALA A 604 4.05 29.48 15.96
CA ALA A 604 3.00 29.78 16.93
C ALA A 604 3.54 29.80 18.37
N HIS A 605 4.32 28.78 18.72
CA HIS A 605 4.94 28.69 20.02
C HIS A 605 5.78 29.93 20.36
N GLU A 606 6.71 30.28 19.48
CA GLU A 606 7.59 31.43 19.70
C GLU A 606 6.82 32.75 19.69
N TYR A 607 5.80 32.89 18.82
CA TYR A 607 4.95 34.07 18.79
C TYR A 607 4.16 34.22 20.08
N LEU A 608 3.53 33.19 20.60
CA LEU A 608 2.77 33.20 21.85
C LEU A 608 3.69 33.48 23.04
N LYS A 609 4.89 32.92 23.05
CA LYS A 609 5.91 33.20 24.06
C LYS A 609 6.32 34.68 24.07
N LYS A 610 6.54 35.26 22.89
CA LYS A 610 6.83 36.70 22.71
C LYS A 610 5.67 37.56 23.19
N LEU A 611 4.44 37.22 22.81
CA LEU A 611 3.24 38.02 23.12
C LEU A 611 2.85 37.97 24.60
N SER A 612 2.82 36.79 25.20
CA SER A 612 2.36 36.57 26.58
C SER A 612 3.45 36.73 27.62
N GLY A 613 4.72 36.70 27.22
CA GLY A 613 5.87 36.63 28.14
C GLY A 613 5.92 35.33 28.96
N LYS A 614 5.12 34.32 28.57
CA LYS A 614 5.06 32.99 29.21
C LYS A 614 5.41 31.92 28.20
N VAL A 615 5.93 30.81 28.69
CA VAL A 615 6.18 29.64 27.86
C VAL A 615 4.85 28.93 27.53
N PRO A 616 4.45 28.79 26.28
CA PRO A 616 3.23 28.07 25.90
C PRO A 616 3.25 26.61 26.34
N THR A 617 2.09 25.97 26.40
CA THR A 617 1.90 24.57 26.77
C THR A 617 1.57 23.67 25.58
N ASP A 618 1.82 24.12 24.35
CA ASP A 618 1.69 23.39 23.09
C ASP A 618 2.80 22.36 22.92
N TYR A 619 2.75 21.30 23.71
CA TYR A 619 3.74 20.22 23.69
C TYR A 619 3.74 19.47 22.37
N ARG A 620 4.85 18.80 22.08
CA ARG A 620 4.98 17.96 20.89
C ARG A 620 5.20 16.52 21.29
N GLY A 621 4.44 15.61 20.70
CA GLY A 621 4.70 14.20 20.86
C GLY A 621 5.99 13.78 20.16
N ILE A 622 6.75 12.93 20.81
CA ILE A 622 8.03 12.37 20.35
C ILE A 622 8.11 10.90 20.71
N GLY A 623 8.95 10.13 20.01
CA GLY A 623 9.14 8.71 20.33
C GLY A 623 10.24 8.05 19.50
N SER A 624 10.54 6.79 19.81
CA SER A 624 11.49 5.97 19.07
C SER A 624 10.91 5.41 17.79
N PHE A 625 9.59 5.40 17.66
CA PHE A 625 8.88 4.86 16.50
C PHE A 625 8.84 5.86 15.34
N SER A 626 8.86 5.35 14.11
CA SER A 626 8.72 6.24 12.93
C SER A 626 7.37 6.97 12.90
N SER A 627 6.28 6.35 13.40
CA SER A 627 4.99 7.02 13.57
C SER A 627 5.03 8.23 14.52
N ALA A 628 6.00 8.27 15.43
CA ALA A 628 6.19 9.42 16.33
C ALA A 628 6.70 10.69 15.62
N HIS A 629 7.11 10.57 14.35
CA HIS A 629 7.48 11.71 13.52
C HIS A 629 6.30 12.24 12.69
N THR A 630 5.15 11.62 12.79
CA THR A 630 3.91 12.02 12.11
C THR A 630 3.01 12.84 13.03
N VAL A 631 1.96 13.40 12.45
CA VAL A 631 0.93 14.16 13.19
C VAL A 631 0.11 13.30 14.16
N GLN A 632 0.19 11.99 14.09
CA GLN A 632 -0.56 11.07 14.97
C GLN A 632 -0.23 11.26 16.45
N THR A 633 0.98 11.74 16.76
CA THR A 633 1.34 12.07 18.18
C THR A 633 0.48 13.15 18.80
N LYS A 634 -0.22 13.97 18.00
CA LYS A 634 -1.19 14.94 18.52
C LYS A 634 -2.38 14.27 19.22
N LEU A 635 -2.72 13.03 18.85
CA LEU A 635 -3.81 12.26 19.45
C LEU A 635 -3.57 11.85 20.91
N MET A 636 -2.36 11.98 21.41
CA MET A 636 -2.09 11.82 22.86
C MET A 636 -1.97 13.15 23.60
N LEU A 637 -2.19 14.28 22.92
CA LEU A 637 -2.04 15.65 23.44
C LEU A 637 -3.29 16.51 23.20
N ASP A 638 -4.37 15.94 22.64
CA ASP A 638 -5.59 16.65 22.24
C ASP A 638 -6.64 16.74 23.38
N ASN A 639 -6.30 16.22 24.55
CA ASN A 639 -7.15 16.15 25.73
C ASN A 639 -8.45 15.33 25.54
N ASP A 640 -8.46 14.45 24.53
CA ASP A 640 -9.57 13.52 24.29
C ASP A 640 -9.10 12.08 24.56
N SER A 641 -9.48 11.52 25.70
CA SER A 641 -9.10 10.15 26.07
C SER A 641 -9.79 9.06 25.22
N THR A 642 -10.59 9.42 24.23
CA THR A 642 -11.17 8.48 23.26
C THR A 642 -10.31 8.34 22.01
N THR A 643 -9.41 9.28 21.77
CA THR A 643 -8.37 9.19 20.73
C THR A 643 -7.10 8.59 21.31
N PHE A 644 -6.19 8.11 20.47
CA PHE A 644 -4.91 7.57 20.91
C PHE A 644 -3.85 7.63 19.81
N TYR A 645 -2.61 7.82 20.22
CA TYR A 645 -1.45 7.55 19.39
C TYR A 645 -1.09 6.06 19.48
N THR A 646 -0.65 5.45 18.38
CA THR A 646 -0.13 4.08 18.35
C THR A 646 1.22 4.02 17.63
N SER A 647 2.09 3.11 18.08
CA SER A 647 3.41 2.91 17.47
C SER A 647 3.34 2.45 16.01
N GLY A 648 2.27 1.75 15.63
CA GLY A 648 2.08 1.16 14.29
C GLY A 648 3.05 0.02 13.94
N ILE A 649 3.98 -0.32 14.83
CA ILE A 649 4.89 -1.47 14.75
C ILE A 649 5.06 -2.10 16.13
N ALA A 650 5.49 -3.37 16.15
CA ALA A 650 5.77 -4.10 17.36
C ALA A 650 6.81 -3.39 18.24
N GLN A 651 6.53 -3.31 19.54
CA GLN A 651 7.42 -2.69 20.52
C GLN A 651 8.65 -3.57 20.81
N LYS A 652 9.79 -2.93 21.02
CA LYS A 652 11.06 -3.57 21.41
C LYS A 652 11.59 -3.00 22.73
N ALA A 653 12.53 -3.69 23.36
CA ALA A 653 13.23 -3.18 24.53
C ALA A 653 13.89 -1.81 24.23
N ASN A 654 13.79 -0.89 25.16
CA ASN A 654 14.25 0.49 25.06
C ASN A 654 13.43 1.41 24.13
N ASP A 655 12.36 0.95 23.51
CA ASP A 655 11.41 1.85 22.87
C ASP A 655 10.80 2.83 23.85
N TRP A 656 10.39 3.98 23.36
CA TRP A 656 9.83 5.03 24.22
C TRP A 656 8.84 5.91 23.47
N ILE A 657 7.91 6.49 24.24
CA ILE A 657 6.94 7.49 23.80
C ILE A 657 7.03 8.64 24.79
N GLY A 658 6.97 9.87 24.32
CA GLY A 658 7.15 11.01 25.21
C GLY A 658 6.69 12.33 24.61
N VAL A 659 7.04 13.40 25.30
CA VAL A 659 6.71 14.78 24.93
C VAL A 659 7.94 15.69 24.99
N ASP A 660 8.06 16.59 24.01
CA ASP A 660 8.93 17.74 24.00
C ASP A 660 8.12 18.94 24.52
N LEU A 661 8.47 19.46 25.67
CA LEU A 661 7.84 20.63 26.27
C LEU A 661 8.28 21.93 25.61
N ARG A 662 9.10 21.87 24.59
CA ARG A 662 9.62 22.93 23.73
C ARG A 662 10.68 23.81 24.43
N ASP A 663 10.55 24.06 25.71
CA ASP A 663 11.47 24.78 26.56
C ASP A 663 11.76 23.98 27.84
N VAL A 664 12.92 24.29 28.48
CA VAL A 664 13.26 23.75 29.81
C VAL A 664 12.33 24.39 30.82
N ARG A 665 11.57 23.59 31.54
CA ARG A 665 10.65 24.03 32.58
C ARG A 665 10.71 23.13 33.82
N ASP A 666 10.10 23.58 34.92
CA ASP A 666 9.93 22.77 36.13
C ASP A 666 8.80 21.75 35.88
N VAL A 667 9.14 20.48 35.93
CA VAL A 667 8.17 19.36 35.84
C VAL A 667 7.90 18.91 37.27
N THR A 668 6.64 18.98 37.69
CA THR A 668 6.18 18.62 39.04
C THR A 668 5.13 17.54 39.05
N GLU A 669 4.45 17.33 37.92
CA GLU A 669 3.39 16.35 37.78
C GLU A 669 3.39 15.75 36.34
N ILE A 670 3.17 14.45 36.24
CA ILE A 670 3.03 13.72 34.97
C ILE A 670 1.84 12.76 35.12
N SER A 671 0.95 12.74 34.11
CA SER A 671 -0.14 11.81 34.04
C SER A 671 -0.15 11.16 32.64
N ILE A 672 -0.15 9.82 32.56
CA ILE A 672 -0.12 9.09 31.30
C ILE A 672 -1.24 8.05 31.32
N LEU A 673 -2.07 8.03 30.27
CA LEU A 673 -3.03 6.98 30.01
C LEU A 673 -2.53 6.13 28.84
N GLN A 674 -2.09 4.92 29.15
CA GLN A 674 -1.64 3.96 28.17
C GLN A 674 -2.80 3.13 27.58
N GLY A 675 -2.53 2.47 26.45
CA GLY A 675 -3.46 1.59 25.75
C GLY A 675 -4.57 2.34 25.04
N ARG A 676 -5.43 1.59 24.37
CA ARG A 676 -6.60 2.13 23.66
C ARG A 676 -7.82 2.31 24.55
N ASN A 677 -7.95 1.51 25.62
CA ASN A 677 -9.14 1.51 26.48
C ASN A 677 -8.89 1.30 28.00
N SER A 678 -7.66 1.00 28.43
CA SER A 678 -7.26 0.76 29.85
C SER A 678 -7.98 -0.38 30.58
N LYS A 679 -8.55 -1.35 29.87
CA LYS A 679 -9.20 -2.50 30.51
C LYS A 679 -8.60 -3.82 30.05
N ASP A 680 -8.77 -4.12 28.77
CA ASP A 680 -8.36 -5.38 28.16
C ASP A 680 -7.33 -5.18 27.06
N ASP A 681 -6.77 -3.99 26.98
CA ASP A 681 -5.82 -3.63 25.95
C ASP A 681 -4.48 -4.34 26.16
N VAL A 682 -3.92 -4.78 25.06
CA VAL A 682 -2.58 -5.39 25.02
C VAL A 682 -1.52 -4.42 24.49
N ASP A 683 -1.93 -3.28 23.95
CA ASP A 683 -1.08 -2.32 23.25
C ASP A 683 -0.56 -1.23 24.19
N TYR A 684 0.31 -1.59 25.12
CA TYR A 684 0.94 -0.68 26.04
C TYR A 684 2.32 -1.20 26.47
N PHE A 685 3.13 -0.36 27.08
CA PHE A 685 4.37 -0.80 27.73
C PHE A 685 4.05 -1.42 29.08
N ASP A 686 4.06 -2.73 29.15
CA ASP A 686 3.75 -3.49 30.36
C ASP A 686 4.86 -3.44 31.41
N HIS A 687 6.10 -3.11 31.02
CA HIS A 687 7.23 -2.92 31.91
C HIS A 687 7.99 -1.67 31.47
N ALA A 688 7.90 -0.61 32.24
CA ALA A 688 8.40 0.71 31.84
C ALA A 688 8.89 1.55 33.01
N ILE A 689 9.53 2.68 32.68
CA ILE A 689 9.88 3.76 33.61
C ILE A 689 9.53 5.11 32.98
N VAL A 690 9.30 6.13 33.84
CA VAL A 690 9.19 7.51 33.37
C VAL A 690 10.53 8.21 33.62
N GLU A 691 11.01 8.88 32.58
CA GLU A 691 12.27 9.63 32.62
C GLU A 691 12.06 11.07 32.14
N CYS A 692 12.89 11.99 32.59
CA CYS A 692 12.95 13.37 32.11
C CYS A 692 14.37 13.79 31.74
N SER A 693 14.49 14.79 30.86
CA SER A 693 15.77 15.33 30.40
C SER A 693 15.68 16.81 30.03
N ALA A 694 16.70 17.59 30.33
CA ALA A 694 16.80 18.97 29.86
C ALA A 694 17.39 19.08 28.43
N ASP A 695 18.27 18.16 28.06
CA ASP A 695 19.06 18.20 26.82
C ASP A 695 18.75 17.10 25.81
N GLY A 696 17.84 16.17 26.15
CA GLY A 696 17.50 15.01 25.33
C GLY A 696 18.58 13.92 25.29
N LYS A 697 19.67 14.10 25.99
CA LYS A 697 20.82 13.18 26.02
C LYS A 697 21.01 12.54 27.39
N THR A 698 20.95 13.34 28.44
CA THR A 698 21.09 12.89 29.83
C THR A 698 19.70 12.73 30.43
N TRP A 699 19.36 11.51 30.83
CA TRP A 699 18.03 11.18 31.34
C TRP A 699 18.05 10.88 32.83
N LYS A 700 17.09 11.43 33.57
CA LYS A 700 16.83 11.17 34.97
C LYS A 700 15.56 10.34 35.11
N THR A 701 15.64 9.24 35.81
CA THR A 701 14.47 8.41 36.12
C THR A 701 13.65 9.06 37.24
N LEU A 702 12.35 9.17 37.02
CA LEU A 702 11.40 9.79 37.96
C LEU A 702 10.59 8.76 38.76
N THR A 703 10.33 7.56 38.20
CA THR A 703 9.55 6.52 38.85
C THR A 703 10.42 5.30 39.15
N GLY A 704 9.98 4.40 40.04
CA GLY A 704 10.43 3.02 40.03
C GLY A 704 9.97 2.30 38.77
N GLU A 705 10.30 1.00 38.64
CA GLU A 705 9.81 0.17 37.58
C GLU A 705 8.27 0.02 37.67
N LEU A 706 7.60 0.24 36.54
CA LEU A 706 6.14 0.20 36.41
C LEU A 706 5.78 -1.12 35.77
N ASP A 707 5.07 -1.99 36.49
CA ASP A 707 4.60 -3.28 36.00
C ASP A 707 3.08 -3.24 35.73
N LYS A 708 2.70 -3.46 34.47
CA LYS A 708 1.30 -3.58 33.98
C LYS A 708 0.40 -2.42 34.39
N GLN A 709 0.88 -1.19 34.27
CA GLN A 709 0.12 0.01 34.61
C GLN A 709 -0.39 0.73 33.37
N TYR A 710 -1.73 0.80 33.21
CA TYR A 710 -2.36 1.62 32.16
C TYR A 710 -2.43 3.10 32.55
N ILE A 711 -2.61 3.39 33.83
CA ILE A 711 -2.71 4.73 34.38
C ILE A 711 -1.45 4.98 35.21
N ILE A 712 -0.65 5.93 34.77
CA ILE A 712 0.59 6.32 35.45
C ILE A 712 0.39 7.74 35.93
N HIS A 713 0.66 7.95 37.21
CA HIS A 713 0.67 9.27 37.82
C HIS A 713 1.95 9.43 38.65
N TRP A 714 2.67 10.51 38.38
CA TRP A 714 3.85 10.90 39.13
C TRP A 714 3.71 12.34 39.59
N GLN A 715 4.07 12.61 40.83
CA GLN A 715 4.16 13.95 41.41
C GLN A 715 5.41 14.03 42.29
N GLY A 716 6.18 15.09 42.15
CA GLY A 716 7.46 15.22 42.86
C GLY A 716 7.97 16.65 42.99
N ALA A 717 9.17 16.78 43.55
CA ALA A 717 9.88 18.06 43.56
C ALA A 717 10.14 18.55 42.13
N PRO A 718 10.20 19.89 41.90
CA PRO A 718 10.43 20.41 40.54
C PRO A 718 11.72 19.88 39.92
N GLU A 719 11.60 19.26 38.72
CA GLU A 719 12.70 18.78 37.91
C GLU A 719 12.84 19.61 36.63
N LYS A 720 14.01 20.17 36.38
CA LYS A 720 14.28 20.96 35.18
C LYS A 720 14.37 20.03 33.96
N ALA A 721 13.34 20.04 33.11
CA ALA A 721 13.29 19.21 31.91
C ALA A 721 12.63 19.92 30.76
N ARG A 722 13.09 19.58 29.57
CA ARG A 722 12.43 19.86 28.30
C ARG A 722 11.74 18.60 27.73
N TYR A 723 12.28 17.43 28.01
CA TYR A 723 11.79 16.17 27.49
C TYR A 723 11.32 15.27 28.62
N VAL A 724 10.15 14.66 28.44
CA VAL A 724 9.60 13.63 29.34
C VAL A 724 9.25 12.43 28.50
N ARG A 725 9.61 11.22 28.93
CA ARG A 725 9.27 10.00 28.19
C ARG A 725 8.88 8.86 29.11
N LEU A 726 8.00 8.02 28.62
CA LEU A 726 7.74 6.68 29.09
C LEU A 726 8.62 5.72 28.28
N LYS A 727 9.56 5.05 28.92
CA LYS A 727 10.53 4.16 28.30
C LYS A 727 10.24 2.72 28.70
N ARG A 728 10.11 1.86 27.68
CA ARG A 728 9.96 0.43 27.87
C ARG A 728 11.26 -0.19 28.41
N LEU A 729 11.11 -1.02 29.43
CA LEU A 729 12.13 -1.95 29.87
C LEU A 729 12.01 -3.30 29.14
N ASP A 730 12.84 -4.28 29.49
CA ASP A 730 12.77 -5.58 28.85
C ASP A 730 11.45 -6.31 29.19
N SER A 731 10.82 -6.87 28.22
CA SER A 731 9.52 -7.57 28.30
C SER A 731 9.41 -8.58 27.16
N LYS A 732 8.61 -9.64 27.37
CA LYS A 732 8.30 -10.63 26.34
C LYS A 732 7.22 -10.16 25.36
N ARG A 733 6.59 -9.02 25.57
CA ARG A 733 5.54 -8.50 24.71
C ARG A 733 6.10 -7.99 23.40
N THR A 734 5.33 -8.22 22.34
CA THR A 734 5.63 -7.75 20.97
C THR A 734 4.45 -6.99 20.35
N ASN A 735 3.43 -6.66 21.15
CA ASN A 735 2.27 -5.85 20.72
C ASN A 735 2.69 -4.40 20.39
N TYR A 736 1.75 -3.61 19.94
CA TYR A 736 1.95 -2.17 19.76
C TYR A 736 2.13 -1.46 21.09
N ALA A 737 2.50 -0.20 21.05
CA ALA A 737 2.42 0.72 22.17
C ALA A 737 1.46 1.85 21.82
N SER A 738 0.41 2.04 22.59
CA SER A 738 -0.59 3.09 22.42
C SER A 738 -0.69 3.97 23.64
N VAL A 739 -0.88 5.27 23.43
CA VAL A 739 -1.03 6.28 24.49
C VAL A 739 -2.21 7.18 24.11
N ARG A 740 -3.19 7.29 25.01
CA ARG A 740 -4.37 8.16 24.88
C ARG A 740 -4.17 9.56 25.41
N SER A 741 -3.35 9.70 26.44
CA SER A 741 -3.02 11.00 27.04
C SER A 741 -1.61 10.97 27.64
N PHE A 742 -0.86 12.04 27.42
CA PHE A 742 0.45 12.25 28.00
C PHE A 742 0.56 13.70 28.52
N ASP A 743 0.12 13.91 29.76
CA ASP A 743 0.03 15.23 30.38
C ASP A 743 1.25 15.51 31.28
N VAL A 744 1.84 16.66 31.08
CA VAL A 744 2.93 17.17 31.93
C VAL A 744 2.51 18.51 32.53
N ASN A 745 2.50 18.62 33.86
CA ASN A 745 1.98 19.75 34.60
C ASN A 745 0.56 20.12 34.11
N PRO A 746 -0.42 19.20 34.21
CA PRO A 746 -1.77 19.42 33.67
C PRO A 746 -2.37 20.71 34.25
N LEU A 747 -2.91 21.52 33.34
CA LEU A 747 -3.61 22.75 33.73
C LEU A 747 -4.88 22.41 34.47
N ARG A 748 -5.16 23.15 35.55
CA ARG A 748 -6.40 23.04 36.32
C ARG A 748 -7.06 24.41 36.42
N PRO A 749 -8.41 24.50 36.38
CA PRO A 749 -9.11 25.79 36.46
C PRO A 749 -8.70 26.63 37.65
N GLU A 750 -8.48 26.01 38.80
CA GLU A 750 -8.04 26.67 40.03
C GLU A 750 -6.65 27.34 39.94
N ASN A 751 -5.82 26.87 39.00
CA ASN A 751 -4.44 27.38 38.81
C ASN A 751 -4.34 28.49 37.77
N MET A 752 -5.43 28.83 37.06
CA MET A 752 -5.40 29.75 35.92
C MET A 752 -5.39 31.24 36.32
N GLY A 753 -5.62 31.54 37.56
CA GLY A 753 -5.52 32.92 38.04
C GLY A 753 -6.67 33.86 37.69
N PHE A 754 -7.77 33.36 37.12
CA PHE A 754 -9.02 34.05 36.84
C PHE A 754 -10.22 33.15 37.13
N SER A 755 -11.41 33.75 37.33
CA SER A 755 -12.64 33.03 37.56
C SER A 755 -13.37 32.84 36.21
N LEU A 756 -13.90 31.64 36.00
CA LEU A 756 -14.69 31.28 34.82
C LEU A 756 -16.15 31.07 35.23
N GLU A 757 -17.05 31.66 34.48
CA GLU A 757 -18.46 31.29 34.48
C GLU A 757 -18.82 30.64 33.18
N ALA A 758 -18.97 29.30 33.17
CA ALA A 758 -19.26 28.53 31.95
C ALA A 758 -20.03 27.24 32.30
N ASP A 759 -20.64 26.64 31.30
CA ASP A 759 -21.43 25.40 31.43
C ASP A 759 -20.57 24.18 31.81
N SER A 760 -19.27 24.21 31.52
CA SER A 760 -18.34 23.14 31.83
C SER A 760 -16.96 23.74 32.09
N LEU A 761 -16.58 23.87 33.35
CA LEU A 761 -15.25 24.39 33.75
C LEU A 761 -14.11 23.55 33.19
N ASP A 762 -14.26 22.25 33.11
CA ASP A 762 -13.20 21.35 32.66
C ASP A 762 -12.79 21.56 31.21
N LYS A 763 -13.72 21.99 30.33
CA LYS A 763 -13.45 22.23 28.91
C LYS A 763 -13.09 23.67 28.57
N THR A 764 -13.46 24.63 29.41
CA THR A 764 -13.14 26.06 29.20
C THR A 764 -11.66 26.36 29.34
N ILE A 765 -10.91 25.48 29.99
CA ILE A 765 -9.45 25.58 30.11
C ILE A 765 -8.78 25.65 28.71
N TYR A 766 -9.35 24.99 27.70
CA TYR A 766 -8.81 25.00 26.34
C TYR A 766 -8.88 26.34 25.61
N ALA A 767 -9.63 27.30 26.13
CA ALA A 767 -9.61 28.66 25.63
C ALA A 767 -8.45 29.52 26.22
N PHE A 768 -7.72 28.98 27.23
CA PHE A 768 -6.76 29.75 28.02
C PHE A 768 -5.47 28.97 28.37
N ASP A 769 -5.30 27.81 27.76
CA ASP A 769 -4.16 26.90 28.00
C ASP A 769 -2.89 27.31 27.24
N ASN A 770 -2.94 28.36 26.47
CA ASN A 770 -1.82 28.85 25.66
C ASN A 770 -1.38 27.83 24.59
N ASN A 771 -2.32 27.02 24.11
CA ASN A 771 -2.12 25.96 23.11
C ASN A 771 -3.07 26.18 21.94
N LEU A 772 -2.55 26.55 20.75
CA LEU A 772 -3.35 26.76 19.54
C LEU A 772 -3.93 25.47 18.94
N ALA A 773 -3.49 24.31 19.38
CA ALA A 773 -4.02 23.03 18.93
C ALA A 773 -5.32 22.63 19.66
N THR A 774 -5.60 23.24 20.80
CA THR A 774 -6.83 23.02 21.58
C THR A 774 -7.85 24.14 21.37
N SER A 775 -9.13 23.85 21.56
CA SER A 775 -10.17 24.88 21.45
C SER A 775 -11.37 24.57 22.33
N TYR A 776 -12.01 25.63 22.85
CA TYR A 776 -13.32 25.50 23.51
C TYR A 776 -14.44 25.99 22.58
N LYS A 777 -15.43 25.17 22.35
CA LYS A 777 -16.64 25.50 21.57
C LYS A 777 -17.82 25.61 22.51
N SER A 778 -18.49 26.77 22.52
CA SER A 778 -19.72 27.01 23.28
C SER A 778 -20.78 27.67 22.38
N THR A 779 -22.03 27.36 22.64
CA THR A 779 -23.22 28.09 22.10
C THR A 779 -23.60 29.25 22.98
N LYS A 780 -22.95 29.41 24.15
CA LYS A 780 -23.24 30.46 25.14
C LYS A 780 -22.06 31.42 25.24
N THR A 781 -22.33 32.59 25.81
CA THR A 781 -21.30 33.58 26.10
C THR A 781 -20.35 33.03 27.16
N LEU A 782 -19.06 33.09 26.89
CA LEU A 782 -18.01 32.82 27.86
C LEU A 782 -17.69 34.11 28.61
N THR A 783 -17.86 34.10 29.92
CA THR A 783 -17.54 35.23 30.80
C THR A 783 -16.35 34.85 31.71
N PHE A 784 -15.33 35.66 31.76
CA PHE A 784 -14.19 35.51 32.66
C PHE A 784 -13.85 36.81 33.34
N GLY A 785 -13.49 36.70 34.63
CA GLY A 785 -13.01 37.83 35.42
C GLY A 785 -11.51 38.05 35.28
N VAL A 786 -11.11 39.28 35.03
CA VAL A 786 -9.71 39.67 34.93
C VAL A 786 -9.21 40.12 36.31
N LYS A 787 -8.12 39.53 36.82
CA LYS A 787 -7.48 40.01 38.03
C LYS A 787 -6.74 41.34 37.77
N GLU A 788 -6.76 42.20 38.75
CA GLU A 788 -6.00 43.45 38.73
C GLU A 788 -4.51 43.16 38.42
N ASN A 789 -3.90 43.96 37.54
CA ASN A 789 -2.51 43.89 37.09
C ASN A 789 -2.13 42.82 36.04
N VAL A 790 -3.06 42.22 35.35
CA VAL A 790 -2.73 41.37 34.18
C VAL A 790 -2.46 42.23 32.94
N LYS A 791 -1.28 42.06 32.35
CA LYS A 791 -0.87 42.85 31.17
C LYS A 791 -1.38 42.35 29.82
N ALA A 792 -1.71 41.05 29.71
CA ALA A 792 -2.24 40.45 28.51
C ALA A 792 -2.99 39.17 28.79
N TYR A 793 -3.97 38.81 27.93
CA TYR A 793 -4.67 37.52 27.85
C TYR A 793 -4.54 36.95 26.45
N THR A 794 -4.35 35.68 26.35
CA THR A 794 -4.39 34.95 25.08
C THR A 794 -5.57 33.99 25.13
N CYS A 795 -6.47 34.06 24.14
CA CYS A 795 -7.51 33.09 23.90
C CYS A 795 -7.12 32.30 22.67
N SER A 796 -7.08 30.96 22.74
CA SER A 796 -6.80 30.05 21.64
C SER A 796 -8.09 29.61 20.93
#